data_1687dc1d9d54991cbb5e5407aaaa4ff0
#
_entry.id   1687dc1d9d54991cbb5e5407aaaa4ff0
#
_cell.length_a   1.000
_cell.length_b   1.000
_cell.length_c   1.000
_cell.angle_alpha   90.00
_cell.angle_beta   90.00
_cell.angle_gamma   90.00
#
_symmetry.space_group_name_H-M   'P 1'
#
loop_
_entity.id
_entity.type
_entity.pdbx_description
1 polymer ?
#
loop_
_entity_poly.entity_id
_entity_poly.type
_entity_poly.pdbx_seq_one_letter_code
_entity_poly.pdbx_strand_id
1 'polypeptide(L)'
;MSIRSIVSSLQVLVLLLASAPAVAGEWRDSVAWQGRSAKIEAIGDGRYRLRADGEGEPAVSLTIAAQPLRSETASPLFDGLFALAQQELQENRVSAIRDDAFNHGKPLPCDCFQTGARWPYVWTRDLSYSADLALARLDPERTKRSLRFKLSDIRAADVAQGLYVAQDTGSGGSWPISTDRVVWFLGARHLLDDPVFADETWRALRDTLTQDRAYAFDPAVGLYRGETSFLDWREQTYPAWTANDVVFIAESFALSTNVLHYQALQLAAELAAQRGDAAAAAYREQARALAQAIDRRFWNERRGMYMSYVGTAAHPVPFEAYDLLGISLAALSGAVPQARVREALANYPATSVGSPVIWPQQPGIAIYHNRAIWPFVSAYALKAARRTNSPARIAHELRSILRGAALAGSHMENYEFLSQRVHVEDGKLSGPVVNSPRQLWSVAGALDAVIEGVFGLEADGSVAPRLPTSLLPMLFGDRDAIRLQLQDRSIVLRRPRSLDGNLLVAGAVSHNGSETIVQLVPKRVSVAPLKTDAPQFAPPAPPAPVARRSAHGWQLDTADADTLYVDGVARGAATAPATLAAGNLQQCVSTTRRGADGIESLHSPTLCLGEAATIAGTWPRRWTAPHNGRYRALLHYDNPHGPINTGITAAVKRLSIRCGAQPEQLVPIVMPHSVGSKRSTSVVFSAKARQTCVIALQDGANMSDLRHFARYTGGEGGAKGALNAADIGALEIARER
;
A
#
# COMPACT_ATOMS: atom_id res chain seq x y z
N MET A 1 -64.39 34.55 24.78
CA MET A 1 -63.85 34.55 23.39
C MET A 1 -62.82 33.43 23.26
N SER A 2 -63.17 32.46 22.45
CA SER A 2 -62.47 31.14 22.29
C SER A 2 -61.26 31.23 21.37
N ILE A 3 -60.14 30.71 21.80
CA ILE A 3 -59.01 30.48 20.91
C ILE A 3 -58.88 28.97 20.75
N ARG A 4 -59.09 28.49 19.48
CA ARG A 4 -58.99 27.09 19.05
C ARG A 4 -57.53 26.72 18.86
N SER A 5 -57.13 25.62 19.46
CA SER A 5 -55.88 24.89 19.18
C SER A 5 -55.97 24.22 17.83
N ILE A 6 -54.93 24.40 17.00
CA ILE A 6 -54.68 23.63 15.77
C ILE A 6 -53.59 22.62 16.09
N VAL A 7 -53.94 21.35 16.14
CA VAL A 7 -53.02 20.22 16.23
C VAL A 7 -52.62 19.84 14.81
N SER A 8 -51.39 20.05 14.44
CA SER A 8 -50.81 19.56 13.19
C SER A 8 -50.31 18.12 13.38
N SER A 9 -50.97 17.19 12.73
CA SER A 9 -50.55 15.80 12.67
C SER A 9 -49.36 15.65 11.67
N LEU A 10 -48.19 15.36 12.20
CA LEU A 10 -47.04 14.96 11.39
C LEU A 10 -47.18 13.46 11.01
N GLN A 11 -47.56 13.16 9.78
CA GLN A 11 -47.51 11.80 9.27
C GLN A 11 -46.04 11.46 8.98
N VAL A 12 -45.44 10.59 9.78
CA VAL A 12 -44.16 9.97 9.50
C VAL A 12 -44.39 8.94 8.39
N LEU A 13 -43.93 9.24 7.21
CA LEU A 13 -43.90 8.30 6.06
C LEU A 13 -42.74 7.30 6.29
N VAL A 14 -43.06 6.13 6.82
CA VAL A 14 -42.10 5.00 6.86
C VAL A 14 -41.97 4.46 5.44
N LEU A 15 -40.88 4.83 4.75
CA LEU A 15 -40.46 4.19 3.52
C LEU A 15 -39.98 2.77 3.86
N LEU A 16 -40.85 1.79 3.69
CA LEU A 16 -40.47 0.39 3.57
C LEU A 16 -39.62 0.27 2.28
N LEU A 17 -38.32 0.20 2.43
CA LEU A 17 -37.41 -0.28 1.38
C LEU A 17 -37.79 -1.74 1.09
N ALA A 18 -38.66 -1.93 0.13
CA ALA A 18 -38.90 -3.25 -0.46
C ALA A 18 -37.56 -3.71 -1.07
N SER A 19 -36.96 -4.74 -0.50
CA SER A 19 -35.89 -5.46 -1.17
C SER A 19 -36.41 -5.91 -2.54
N ALA A 20 -35.82 -5.38 -3.59
CA ALA A 20 -36.12 -5.83 -4.95
C ALA A 20 -35.90 -7.35 -4.98
N PRO A 21 -36.80 -8.13 -5.60
CA PRO A 21 -36.62 -9.57 -5.74
C PRO A 21 -35.31 -9.82 -6.49
N ALA A 22 -34.50 -10.74 -6.01
CA ALA A 22 -33.28 -11.16 -6.70
C ALA A 22 -33.65 -11.54 -8.14
N VAL A 23 -33.01 -10.89 -9.10
CA VAL A 23 -33.23 -11.15 -10.52
C VAL A 23 -32.85 -12.61 -10.79
N ALA A 24 -33.74 -13.39 -11.37
CA ALA A 24 -33.46 -14.76 -11.75
C ALA A 24 -32.24 -14.80 -12.69
N GLY A 25 -31.12 -15.39 -12.25
CA GLY A 25 -29.84 -15.37 -12.97
C GLY A 25 -28.75 -14.53 -12.30
N GLU A 26 -29.06 -13.81 -11.21
CA GLU A 26 -28.06 -13.03 -10.50
C GLU A 26 -26.86 -13.90 -10.11
N TRP A 27 -25.63 -13.41 -10.42
CA TRP A 27 -24.34 -14.07 -10.26
C TRP A 27 -24.11 -15.30 -11.17
N ARG A 28 -25.12 -15.74 -11.91
CA ARG A 28 -24.95 -16.82 -12.89
C ARG A 28 -24.53 -16.25 -14.27
N ASP A 29 -25.33 -15.38 -14.83
CA ASP A 29 -25.07 -14.73 -16.13
C ASP A 29 -25.10 -13.20 -16.05
N SER A 30 -25.60 -12.65 -14.95
CA SER A 30 -25.83 -11.22 -14.79
C SER A 30 -25.55 -10.72 -13.37
N VAL A 31 -25.30 -9.43 -13.28
CA VAL A 31 -25.21 -8.67 -12.02
C VAL A 31 -25.94 -7.35 -12.18
N ALA A 32 -26.49 -6.84 -11.07
CA ALA A 32 -27.12 -5.53 -11.02
C ALA A 32 -26.74 -4.79 -9.74
N TRP A 33 -26.61 -3.47 -9.84
CA TRP A 33 -26.37 -2.60 -8.70
C TRP A 33 -26.75 -1.14 -8.99
N GLN A 34 -27.59 -0.55 -8.15
CA GLN A 34 -27.98 0.87 -8.23
C GLN A 34 -28.37 1.33 -9.65
N GLY A 35 -29.34 0.66 -10.27
CA GLY A 35 -29.86 1.00 -11.59
C GLY A 35 -28.95 0.63 -12.78
N ARG A 36 -27.80 0.00 -12.53
CA ARG A 36 -26.92 -0.56 -13.57
C ARG A 36 -27.03 -2.08 -13.60
N SER A 37 -26.83 -2.65 -14.76
CA SER A 37 -26.80 -4.10 -14.96
C SER A 37 -25.75 -4.51 -15.97
N ALA A 38 -25.23 -5.73 -15.80
CA ALA A 38 -24.38 -6.36 -16.79
C ALA A 38 -24.81 -7.81 -17.00
N LYS A 39 -24.73 -8.29 -18.24
CA LYS A 39 -25.00 -9.66 -18.62
C LYS A 39 -23.88 -10.22 -19.49
N ILE A 40 -23.47 -11.44 -19.22
CA ILE A 40 -22.51 -12.20 -20.03
C ILE A 40 -23.17 -13.47 -20.54
N GLU A 41 -23.12 -13.64 -21.86
CA GLU A 41 -23.67 -14.80 -22.57
C GLU A 41 -22.55 -15.57 -23.26
N ALA A 42 -22.51 -16.88 -23.13
CA ALA A 42 -21.66 -17.74 -23.94
C ALA A 42 -22.24 -17.81 -25.37
N ILE A 43 -21.42 -17.49 -26.39
CA ILE A 43 -21.82 -17.45 -27.79
C ILE A 43 -21.18 -18.57 -28.63
N GLY A 44 -20.71 -19.62 -27.98
CA GLY A 44 -20.05 -20.77 -28.59
C GLY A 44 -18.53 -20.63 -28.73
N ASP A 45 -17.86 -21.77 -28.89
CA ASP A 45 -16.40 -21.86 -29.14
C ASP A 45 -15.53 -21.17 -28.07
N GLY A 46 -15.98 -21.10 -26.81
CA GLY A 46 -15.27 -20.44 -25.73
C GLY A 46 -15.27 -18.91 -25.81
N ARG A 47 -16.14 -18.34 -26.63
CA ARG A 47 -16.36 -16.87 -26.77
C ARG A 47 -17.54 -16.44 -25.92
N TYR A 48 -17.50 -15.19 -25.48
CA TYR A 48 -18.57 -14.58 -24.70
C TYR A 48 -18.96 -13.22 -25.25
N ARG A 49 -20.19 -12.80 -24.97
CA ARG A 49 -20.68 -11.44 -25.20
C ARG A 49 -21.03 -10.80 -23.88
N LEU A 50 -20.39 -9.69 -23.56
CA LEU A 50 -20.73 -8.85 -22.43
C LEU A 50 -21.53 -7.66 -22.89
N ARG A 51 -22.61 -7.36 -22.19
CA ARG A 51 -23.39 -6.13 -22.30
C ARG A 51 -23.58 -5.56 -20.91
N ALA A 52 -23.27 -4.29 -20.75
CA ALA A 52 -23.56 -3.53 -19.53
C ALA A 52 -24.22 -2.21 -19.90
N ASP A 53 -25.21 -1.82 -19.11
CA ASP A 53 -25.92 -0.57 -19.24
C ASP A 53 -26.37 -0.06 -17.86
N GLY A 54 -26.80 1.19 -17.81
CA GLY A 54 -27.35 1.78 -16.61
C GLY A 54 -27.34 3.30 -16.64
N GLU A 55 -28.06 3.87 -15.72
CA GLU A 55 -28.21 5.31 -15.62
C GLU A 55 -26.86 6.00 -15.34
N GLY A 56 -26.52 6.98 -16.17
CA GLY A 56 -25.35 7.84 -16.00
C GLY A 56 -24.01 7.23 -16.45
N GLU A 57 -24.03 6.07 -17.14
CA GLU A 57 -22.82 5.47 -17.71
C GLU A 57 -23.03 5.09 -19.19
N PRO A 58 -22.00 5.15 -20.05
CA PRO A 58 -22.10 4.68 -21.42
C PRO A 58 -22.40 3.19 -21.47
N ALA A 59 -23.32 2.77 -22.34
CA ALA A 59 -23.58 1.35 -22.57
C ALA A 59 -22.33 0.65 -23.13
N VAL A 60 -22.00 -0.49 -22.59
CA VAL A 60 -20.88 -1.33 -23.02
C VAL A 60 -21.42 -2.54 -23.78
N SER A 61 -20.86 -2.84 -24.94
CA SER A 61 -21.10 -4.08 -25.66
C SER A 61 -19.80 -4.57 -26.27
N LEU A 62 -19.29 -5.70 -25.78
CA LEU A 62 -18.04 -6.26 -26.28
C LEU A 62 -18.14 -7.78 -26.49
N THR A 63 -17.36 -8.29 -27.44
CA THR A 63 -17.17 -9.70 -27.67
C THR A 63 -15.82 -10.10 -27.09
N ILE A 64 -15.83 -11.05 -26.17
CA ILE A 64 -14.64 -11.61 -25.54
C ILE A 64 -14.22 -12.82 -26.38
N ALA A 65 -13.00 -12.82 -26.86
CA ALA A 65 -12.44 -13.89 -27.67
C ALA A 65 -12.19 -15.15 -26.85
N ALA A 66 -12.17 -16.31 -27.50
CA ALA A 66 -11.74 -17.55 -26.87
C ALA A 66 -10.31 -17.44 -26.36
N GLN A 67 -10.07 -17.93 -25.16
CA GLN A 67 -8.78 -17.86 -24.49
C GLN A 67 -8.18 -19.26 -24.28
N PRO A 68 -6.83 -19.39 -24.15
CA PRO A 68 -6.17 -20.66 -23.94
C PRO A 68 -6.49 -21.30 -22.57
N LEU A 69 -6.67 -20.49 -21.53
CA LEU A 69 -7.10 -20.99 -20.23
C LEU A 69 -8.63 -20.87 -20.12
N ARG A 70 -9.27 -21.87 -19.57
CA ARG A 70 -10.73 -21.92 -19.47
C ARG A 70 -11.18 -22.33 -18.08
N SER A 71 -12.16 -21.64 -17.57
CA SER A 71 -12.99 -22.14 -16.45
C SER A 71 -14.33 -22.61 -17.02
N GLU A 72 -14.80 -23.73 -16.48
CA GLU A 72 -16.07 -24.36 -16.88
C GLU A 72 -16.92 -24.50 -15.62
N THR A 73 -17.64 -23.43 -15.29
CA THR A 73 -18.56 -23.35 -14.16
C THR A 73 -20.01 -23.31 -14.64
N ALA A 74 -20.95 -23.17 -13.72
CA ALA A 74 -22.34 -22.89 -14.07
C ALA A 74 -22.61 -21.40 -14.36
N SER A 75 -21.58 -20.56 -14.24
CA SER A 75 -21.69 -19.11 -14.37
C SER A 75 -20.96 -18.58 -15.63
N PRO A 76 -21.66 -18.30 -16.71
CA PRO A 76 -21.10 -17.58 -17.86
C PRO A 76 -20.49 -16.21 -17.48
N LEU A 77 -21.02 -15.57 -16.44
CA LEU A 77 -20.43 -14.33 -15.86
C LEU A 77 -19.00 -14.59 -15.36
N PHE A 78 -18.81 -15.59 -14.54
CA PHE A 78 -17.50 -15.95 -13.98
C PHE A 78 -16.52 -16.38 -15.09
N ASP A 79 -16.95 -17.31 -15.95
CA ASP A 79 -16.13 -17.87 -17.02
C ASP A 79 -15.75 -16.79 -18.07
N GLY A 80 -16.71 -15.91 -18.42
CA GLY A 80 -16.48 -14.82 -19.35
C GLY A 80 -15.56 -13.73 -18.80
N LEU A 81 -15.65 -13.39 -17.52
CA LEU A 81 -14.73 -12.41 -16.91
C LEU A 81 -13.30 -12.98 -16.78
N PHE A 82 -13.15 -14.28 -16.55
CA PHE A 82 -11.83 -14.93 -16.62
C PHE A 82 -11.25 -14.87 -18.04
N ALA A 83 -12.05 -15.04 -19.07
CA ALA A 83 -11.61 -14.87 -20.46
C ALA A 83 -11.28 -13.39 -20.76
N LEU A 84 -12.07 -12.43 -20.26
CA LEU A 84 -11.79 -11.01 -20.41
C LEU A 84 -10.45 -10.62 -19.78
N ALA A 85 -10.16 -11.10 -18.56
CA ALA A 85 -8.89 -10.83 -17.91
C ALA A 85 -7.69 -11.33 -18.73
N GLN A 86 -7.79 -12.48 -19.37
CA GLN A 86 -6.75 -12.99 -20.27
C GLN A 86 -6.59 -12.13 -21.53
N GLN A 87 -7.70 -11.70 -22.13
CA GLN A 87 -7.67 -10.80 -23.29
C GLN A 87 -6.99 -9.47 -22.92
N GLU A 88 -7.35 -8.88 -21.82
CA GLU A 88 -6.77 -7.62 -21.34
C GLU A 88 -5.27 -7.78 -20.95
N LEU A 89 -4.89 -8.95 -20.44
CA LEU A 89 -3.47 -9.26 -20.21
C LEU A 89 -2.68 -9.28 -21.53
N GLN A 90 -3.24 -9.84 -22.60
CA GLN A 90 -2.60 -9.83 -23.93
C GLN A 90 -2.47 -8.40 -24.46
N GLU A 91 -3.47 -7.56 -24.28
CA GLU A 91 -3.47 -6.16 -24.70
C GLU A 91 -2.47 -5.30 -23.89
N ASN A 92 -2.05 -5.74 -22.73
CA ASN A 92 -1.01 -5.08 -21.92
C ASN A 92 0.42 -5.50 -22.30
N ARG A 93 0.60 -6.47 -23.22
CA ARG A 93 1.92 -6.84 -23.75
C ARG A 93 2.39 -5.81 -24.76
N VAL A 94 3.58 -5.26 -24.51
CA VAL A 94 4.19 -4.24 -25.39
C VAL A 94 5.64 -4.60 -25.69
N SER A 95 6.12 -4.19 -26.89
CA SER A 95 7.51 -4.37 -27.28
C SER A 95 8.42 -3.25 -26.80
N ALA A 96 7.86 -2.08 -26.54
CA ALA A 96 8.58 -0.90 -26.07
C ALA A 96 7.65 0.03 -25.30
N ILE A 97 8.23 0.84 -24.43
CA ILE A 97 7.56 1.93 -23.72
C ILE A 97 7.91 3.26 -24.40
N ARG A 98 6.93 4.12 -24.57
CA ARG A 98 7.12 5.46 -25.12
C ARG A 98 6.24 6.47 -24.38
N ASP A 99 6.85 7.50 -23.84
CA ASP A 99 6.19 8.66 -23.24
C ASP A 99 7.15 9.83 -23.20
N ASP A 100 6.64 11.07 -23.33
CA ASP A 100 7.49 12.28 -23.35
C ASP A 100 8.25 12.51 -22.04
N ALA A 101 7.74 12.04 -20.92
CA ALA A 101 8.38 12.09 -19.62
C ALA A 101 9.40 10.95 -19.40
N PHE A 102 9.50 10.01 -20.35
CA PHE A 102 10.27 8.80 -20.21
C PHE A 102 11.22 8.68 -21.41
N ASN A 103 12.54 8.60 -21.15
CA ASN A 103 13.58 8.55 -22.18
C ASN A 103 13.48 9.64 -23.26
N HIS A 104 13.12 10.87 -22.87
CA HIS A 104 12.93 12.00 -23.79
C HIS A 104 11.95 11.73 -24.96
N GLY A 105 10.91 10.94 -24.73
CA GLY A 105 9.94 10.56 -25.75
C GLY A 105 10.43 9.53 -26.76
N LYS A 106 11.63 9.00 -26.64
CA LYS A 106 12.13 7.92 -27.50
C LYS A 106 11.64 6.55 -27.01
N PRO A 107 11.29 5.62 -27.91
CA PRO A 107 10.94 4.27 -27.53
C PRO A 107 12.09 3.61 -26.74
N LEU A 108 11.73 2.94 -25.65
CA LEU A 108 12.63 2.13 -24.86
C LEU A 108 12.20 0.67 -25.00
N PRO A 109 12.93 -0.16 -25.77
CA PRO A 109 12.60 -1.57 -25.93
C PRO A 109 12.64 -2.32 -24.62
N CYS A 110 11.60 -3.10 -24.33
CA CYS A 110 11.54 -3.88 -23.10
C CYS A 110 10.86 -5.25 -23.26
N ASP A 111 10.04 -5.45 -24.31
CA ASP A 111 9.18 -6.63 -24.45
C ASP A 111 8.55 -7.03 -23.12
N CYS A 112 7.78 -6.10 -22.56
CA CYS A 112 7.30 -6.09 -21.18
C CYS A 112 5.78 -5.95 -21.11
N PHE A 113 5.26 -5.83 -19.89
CA PHE A 113 3.89 -5.43 -19.62
C PHE A 113 3.81 -3.94 -19.34
N GLN A 114 2.91 -3.22 -20.00
CA GLN A 114 2.53 -1.88 -19.56
C GLN A 114 1.51 -1.96 -18.41
N THR A 115 1.47 -0.91 -17.59
CA THR A 115 0.67 -0.83 -16.38
C THR A 115 -0.84 -0.80 -16.63
N GLY A 116 -1.31 -0.23 -17.74
CA GLY A 116 -2.72 -0.16 -18.08
C GLY A 116 -2.99 0.66 -19.34
N ALA A 117 -4.25 0.77 -19.73
CA ALA A 117 -4.62 1.49 -20.95
C ALA A 117 -4.22 2.98 -20.93
N ARG A 118 -4.30 3.61 -19.76
CA ARG A 118 -3.92 5.02 -19.56
C ARG A 118 -2.49 5.20 -19.05
N TRP A 119 -1.81 4.11 -18.72
CA TRP A 119 -0.49 4.10 -18.13
C TRP A 119 0.49 3.33 -19.01
N PRO A 120 1.03 3.95 -20.08
CA PRO A 120 1.98 3.30 -20.99
C PRO A 120 3.39 3.18 -20.38
N TYR A 121 3.46 2.82 -19.10
CA TYR A 121 4.67 2.68 -18.29
C TYR A 121 4.82 1.25 -17.76
N VAL A 122 5.99 0.94 -17.21
CA VAL A 122 6.21 -0.22 -16.36
C VAL A 122 6.41 0.30 -14.94
N TRP A 123 5.36 0.42 -14.16
CA TRP A 123 5.51 0.82 -12.77
C TRP A 123 5.86 -0.37 -11.88
N THR A 124 6.83 -0.17 -11.00
CA THR A 124 7.41 -1.25 -10.18
C THR A 124 6.37 -1.92 -9.30
N ARG A 125 5.52 -1.17 -8.62
CA ARG A 125 4.46 -1.74 -7.75
C ARG A 125 3.44 -2.53 -8.53
N ASP A 126 2.89 -1.95 -9.60
CA ASP A 126 1.87 -2.59 -10.44
C ASP A 126 2.36 -3.91 -11.02
N LEU A 127 3.57 -3.89 -11.57
CA LEU A 127 4.20 -5.09 -12.10
C LEU A 127 4.46 -6.13 -11.02
N SER A 128 5.00 -5.74 -9.88
CA SER A 128 5.46 -6.66 -8.84
C SER A 128 4.30 -7.36 -8.13
N TYR A 129 3.23 -6.64 -7.80
CA TYR A 129 2.00 -7.24 -7.29
C TYR A 129 1.34 -8.14 -8.34
N SER A 130 1.35 -7.74 -9.62
CA SER A 130 0.83 -8.57 -10.72
C SER A 130 1.65 -9.85 -10.89
N ALA A 131 2.97 -9.78 -10.76
CA ALA A 131 3.86 -10.93 -10.82
C ALA A 131 3.55 -11.92 -9.68
N ASP A 132 3.41 -11.45 -8.44
CA ASP A 132 3.07 -12.28 -7.28
C ASP A 132 1.67 -12.90 -7.40
N LEU A 133 0.70 -12.17 -7.93
CA LEU A 133 -0.66 -12.65 -8.11
C LEU A 133 -0.78 -13.71 -9.22
N ALA A 134 -0.30 -13.39 -10.44
CA ALA A 134 -0.57 -14.27 -11.59
C ALA A 134 0.55 -14.34 -12.63
N LEU A 135 1.27 -13.23 -12.93
CA LEU A 135 2.07 -13.15 -14.15
C LEU A 135 3.31 -14.03 -14.12
N ALA A 136 3.93 -14.24 -12.95
CA ALA A 136 5.07 -15.14 -12.81
C ALA A 136 4.71 -16.58 -13.23
N ARG A 137 3.45 -16.99 -13.03
CA ARG A 137 2.93 -18.30 -13.46
C ARG A 137 2.52 -18.31 -14.93
N LEU A 138 1.87 -17.23 -15.42
CA LEU A 138 1.22 -17.23 -16.74
C LEU A 138 2.10 -16.77 -17.89
N ASP A 139 3.07 -15.91 -17.63
CA ASP A 139 4.05 -15.44 -18.63
C ASP A 139 5.39 -15.12 -17.95
N PRO A 140 6.12 -16.16 -17.48
CA PRO A 140 7.34 -15.98 -16.69
C PRO A 140 8.42 -15.21 -17.44
N GLU A 141 8.57 -15.41 -18.74
CA GLU A 141 9.64 -14.78 -19.53
C GLU A 141 9.42 -13.27 -19.67
N ARG A 142 8.21 -12.86 -20.00
CA ARG A 142 7.87 -11.45 -20.09
C ARG A 142 7.91 -10.77 -18.72
N THR A 143 7.51 -11.49 -17.69
CA THR A 143 7.57 -11.00 -16.30
C THR A 143 9.02 -10.76 -15.87
N LYS A 144 9.96 -11.68 -16.17
CA LYS A 144 11.39 -11.47 -15.90
C LYS A 144 11.95 -10.25 -16.63
N ARG A 145 11.61 -10.08 -17.92
CA ARG A 145 12.03 -8.90 -18.70
C ARG A 145 11.46 -7.61 -18.11
N SER A 146 10.20 -7.62 -17.74
CA SER A 146 9.56 -6.46 -17.11
C SER A 146 10.21 -6.10 -15.76
N LEU A 147 10.54 -7.10 -14.94
CA LEU A 147 11.22 -6.89 -13.66
C LEU A 147 12.63 -6.33 -13.86
N ARG A 148 13.42 -6.88 -14.81
CA ARG A 148 14.76 -6.38 -15.15
C ARG A 148 14.75 -4.92 -15.58
N PHE A 149 13.68 -4.47 -16.25
CA PHE A 149 13.51 -3.07 -16.65
C PHE A 149 13.52 -2.09 -15.47
N LYS A 150 13.30 -2.57 -14.26
CA LYS A 150 13.26 -1.78 -13.02
C LYS A 150 14.58 -1.79 -12.23
N LEU A 151 15.60 -2.45 -12.72
CA LEU A 151 16.91 -2.51 -12.08
C LEU A 151 17.80 -1.32 -12.48
N SER A 152 18.70 -0.95 -11.59
CA SER A 152 19.56 0.23 -11.70
C SER A 152 20.52 0.21 -12.90
N ASP A 153 20.99 -0.97 -13.33
CA ASP A 153 21.90 -1.13 -14.47
C ASP A 153 21.25 -0.75 -15.81
N ILE A 154 19.96 -0.96 -15.98
CA ILE A 154 19.22 -0.55 -17.18
C ILE A 154 18.91 0.96 -17.18
N ARG A 155 18.71 1.55 -15.99
CA ARG A 155 18.21 2.91 -15.84
C ARG A 155 19.30 3.94 -15.68
N ALA A 156 20.37 3.58 -14.99
CA ALA A 156 21.42 4.50 -14.58
C ALA A 156 22.78 3.78 -14.41
N ALA A 157 23.10 2.85 -15.31
CA ALA A 157 24.28 1.97 -15.22
C ALA A 157 25.61 2.70 -14.97
N ASP A 158 25.75 3.89 -15.52
CA ASP A 158 26.97 4.71 -15.41
C ASP A 158 27.07 5.53 -14.12
N VAL A 159 25.98 5.64 -13.35
CA VAL A 159 25.95 6.35 -12.04
C VAL A 159 25.53 5.45 -10.87
N ALA A 160 24.98 4.28 -11.16
CA ALA A 160 24.54 3.34 -10.15
C ALA A 160 25.72 2.73 -9.39
N GLN A 161 25.60 2.67 -8.07
CA GLN A 161 26.54 1.99 -7.19
C GLN A 161 25.98 0.64 -6.78
N GLY A 162 26.22 -0.39 -7.57
CA GLY A 162 25.68 -1.74 -7.39
C GLY A 162 24.40 -1.97 -8.19
N LEU A 163 23.88 -3.19 -8.09
CA LEU A 163 22.62 -3.57 -8.71
C LEU A 163 21.51 -3.47 -7.65
N TYR A 164 20.57 -2.55 -7.83
CA TYR A 164 19.46 -2.36 -6.91
C TYR A 164 18.16 -2.05 -7.65
N VAL A 165 17.04 -2.20 -6.96
CA VAL A 165 15.74 -1.82 -7.50
C VAL A 165 15.60 -0.30 -7.47
N ALA A 166 15.39 0.32 -8.63
CA ALA A 166 15.16 1.75 -8.75
C ALA A 166 13.73 2.09 -8.35
N GLN A 167 13.58 3.10 -7.49
CA GLN A 167 12.28 3.66 -7.14
C GLN A 167 11.82 4.60 -8.25
N ASP A 168 10.59 4.43 -8.73
CA ASP A 168 10.12 5.14 -9.92
C ASP A 168 8.64 5.49 -9.94
N THR A 169 7.99 5.41 -8.83
CA THR A 169 6.56 5.65 -8.78
C THR A 169 6.18 7.12 -8.75
N GLY A 170 4.90 7.36 -9.02
CA GLY A 170 4.34 8.69 -9.21
C GLY A 170 4.52 9.65 -8.05
N SER A 171 4.63 9.18 -6.82
CA SER A 171 4.90 10.05 -5.69
C SER A 171 6.30 10.61 -5.67
N GLY A 172 7.20 10.07 -6.50
CA GLY A 172 8.38 10.78 -6.57
C GLY A 172 9.66 10.17 -6.93
N GLY A 173 9.70 8.97 -7.09
CA GLY A 173 10.90 8.34 -7.58
C GLY A 173 12.06 8.30 -6.60
N SER A 174 12.41 9.38 -5.88
CA SER A 174 13.59 9.36 -5.03
C SER A 174 13.32 9.34 -3.54
N TRP A 175 12.47 10.21 -3.05
CA TRP A 175 12.17 10.37 -1.63
C TRP A 175 10.77 10.92 -1.41
N PRO A 176 10.04 10.48 -0.39
CA PRO A 176 10.40 9.42 0.58
C PRO A 176 10.62 8.06 -0.07
N ILE A 177 11.34 7.16 0.61
CA ILE A 177 11.44 5.76 0.16
C ILE A 177 10.06 5.13 0.19
N SER A 178 9.70 4.46 -0.89
CA SER A 178 8.43 3.74 -1.01
C SER A 178 8.65 2.23 -1.05
N THR A 179 7.55 1.54 -1.10
CA THR A 179 7.49 0.09 -1.23
C THR A 179 8.17 -0.46 -2.49
N ASP A 180 8.34 0.34 -3.54
CA ASP A 180 8.94 -0.07 -4.82
C ASP A 180 10.22 -0.85 -4.65
N ARG A 181 11.06 -0.40 -3.75
CA ARG A 181 12.37 -0.99 -3.51
C ARG A 181 12.33 -2.45 -3.08
N VAL A 182 11.28 -2.88 -2.43
CA VAL A 182 11.17 -4.22 -1.82
C VAL A 182 10.02 -5.05 -2.37
N VAL A 183 8.96 -4.45 -2.93
CA VAL A 183 7.88 -5.20 -3.55
C VAL A 183 8.34 -5.97 -4.79
N TRP A 184 9.38 -5.49 -5.44
CA TRP A 184 10.01 -6.17 -6.58
C TRP A 184 10.37 -7.64 -6.24
N PHE A 185 10.91 -7.86 -5.05
CA PHE A 185 11.30 -9.20 -4.58
C PHE A 185 10.09 -10.09 -4.27
N LEU A 186 8.93 -9.51 -3.94
CA LEU A 186 7.69 -10.25 -3.79
C LEU A 186 7.28 -10.95 -5.10
N GLY A 187 7.42 -10.26 -6.24
CA GLY A 187 7.18 -10.84 -7.57
C GLY A 187 8.31 -11.75 -8.05
N ALA A 188 9.57 -11.34 -7.87
CA ALA A 188 10.74 -12.06 -8.38
C ALA A 188 10.93 -13.44 -7.73
N ARG A 189 10.53 -13.64 -6.48
CA ARG A 189 10.69 -14.92 -5.74
C ARG A 189 10.06 -16.12 -6.45
N HIS A 190 9.08 -15.91 -7.32
CA HIS A 190 8.41 -16.97 -8.07
C HIS A 190 9.13 -17.39 -9.36
N LEU A 191 10.26 -16.75 -9.69
CA LEU A 191 10.97 -16.93 -10.97
C LEU A 191 12.42 -17.42 -10.78
N LEU A 192 12.75 -17.90 -9.57
CA LEU A 192 14.11 -18.27 -9.18
C LEU A 192 14.57 -19.62 -9.71
N ASP A 193 13.71 -20.36 -10.38
CA ASP A 193 14.09 -21.59 -11.11
C ASP A 193 15.02 -21.31 -12.30
N ASP A 194 15.02 -20.08 -12.83
CA ASP A 194 16.00 -19.61 -13.80
C ASP A 194 17.26 -19.16 -13.04
N PRO A 195 18.40 -19.88 -13.19
CA PRO A 195 19.60 -19.58 -12.42
C PRO A 195 20.22 -18.22 -12.72
N VAL A 196 20.07 -17.71 -13.94
CA VAL A 196 20.56 -16.37 -14.32
C VAL A 196 19.75 -15.30 -13.60
N PHE A 197 18.42 -15.43 -13.65
CA PHE A 197 17.53 -14.49 -12.95
C PHE A 197 17.66 -14.60 -11.42
N ALA A 198 17.91 -15.81 -10.89
CA ALA A 198 18.16 -16.01 -9.47
C ALA A 198 19.44 -15.30 -8.99
N ASP A 199 20.51 -15.31 -9.79
CA ASP A 199 21.74 -14.60 -9.47
C ASP A 199 21.59 -13.08 -9.57
N GLU A 200 20.87 -12.58 -10.58
CA GLU A 200 20.50 -11.16 -10.68
C GLU A 200 19.65 -10.73 -9.47
N THR A 201 18.66 -11.55 -9.12
CA THR A 201 17.79 -11.29 -7.94
C THR A 201 18.60 -11.25 -6.65
N TRP A 202 19.54 -12.18 -6.46
CA TRP A 202 20.41 -12.19 -5.29
C TRP A 202 21.25 -10.91 -5.18
N ARG A 203 21.87 -10.48 -6.28
CA ARG A 203 22.66 -9.25 -6.31
C ARG A 203 21.79 -8.03 -6.00
N ALA A 204 20.65 -7.91 -6.69
CA ALA A 204 19.71 -6.80 -6.49
C ALA A 204 19.20 -6.75 -5.05
N LEU A 205 18.87 -7.91 -4.47
CA LEU A 205 18.36 -8.02 -3.10
C LEU A 205 19.41 -7.57 -2.08
N ARG A 206 20.64 -8.08 -2.19
CA ARG A 206 21.74 -7.72 -1.30
C ARG A 206 22.04 -6.22 -1.34
N ASP A 207 22.15 -5.66 -2.56
CA ASP A 207 22.54 -4.26 -2.74
C ASP A 207 21.41 -3.31 -2.35
N THR A 208 20.13 -3.65 -2.63
CA THR A 208 18.96 -2.89 -2.16
C THR A 208 18.86 -2.89 -0.64
N LEU A 209 18.94 -4.06 0.00
CA LEU A 209 18.86 -4.16 1.47
C LEU A 209 20.02 -3.43 2.16
N THR A 210 21.22 -3.45 1.57
CA THR A 210 22.37 -2.70 2.08
C THR A 210 22.12 -1.20 2.05
N GLN A 211 21.60 -0.68 0.94
CA GLN A 211 21.26 0.73 0.80
C GLN A 211 20.12 1.11 1.77
N ASP A 212 19.04 0.34 1.79
CA ASP A 212 17.89 0.67 2.64
C ASP A 212 18.24 0.58 4.12
N ARG A 213 19.14 -0.33 4.50
CA ARG A 213 19.68 -0.39 5.85
C ARG A 213 20.48 0.86 6.22
N ALA A 214 21.24 1.41 5.27
CA ALA A 214 22.06 2.61 5.48
C ALA A 214 21.24 3.91 5.45
N TYR A 215 20.19 3.99 4.63
CA TYR A 215 19.47 5.24 4.36
C TYR A 215 18.06 5.32 4.94
N ALA A 216 17.39 4.20 5.19
CA ALA A 216 16.00 4.18 5.64
C ALA A 216 15.81 3.56 7.02
N PHE A 217 16.67 2.63 7.47
CA PHE A 217 16.48 1.95 8.74
C PHE A 217 16.77 2.84 9.93
N ASP A 218 15.83 2.90 10.88
CA ASP A 218 16.01 3.56 12.17
C ASP A 218 16.32 2.52 13.26
N PRO A 219 17.56 2.48 13.79
CA PRO A 219 17.93 1.48 14.77
C PRO A 219 17.28 1.69 16.15
N ALA A 220 16.83 2.89 16.49
CA ALA A 220 16.16 3.19 17.75
C ALA A 220 14.71 2.71 17.77
N VAL A 221 14.04 2.75 16.61
CA VAL A 221 12.67 2.27 16.44
C VAL A 221 12.61 0.82 15.99
N GLY A 222 13.61 0.38 15.23
CA GLY A 222 13.72 -0.96 14.65
C GLY A 222 12.90 -1.15 13.36
N LEU A 223 12.57 -0.07 12.67
CA LEU A 223 11.76 -0.04 11.46
C LEU A 223 12.46 0.72 10.32
N TYR A 224 12.05 0.45 9.09
CA TYR A 224 12.42 1.22 7.91
C TYR A 224 11.46 2.40 7.78
N ARG A 225 12.00 3.61 7.59
CA ARG A 225 11.27 4.84 7.30
C ARG A 225 10.76 4.81 5.88
N GLY A 226 9.71 5.55 5.59
CA GLY A 226 9.19 5.76 4.25
C GLY A 226 7.67 5.72 4.18
N GLU A 227 7.18 5.93 2.97
CA GLU A 227 5.75 6.02 2.69
C GLU A 227 5.08 4.65 2.57
N THR A 228 3.75 4.67 2.62
CA THR A 228 2.91 3.48 2.45
C THR A 228 2.98 2.95 1.03
N SER A 229 2.61 1.68 0.87
CA SER A 229 2.47 1.02 -0.42
C SER A 229 1.36 1.67 -1.26
N PHE A 230 1.46 1.64 -2.58
CA PHE A 230 0.52 2.09 -3.60
C PHE A 230 -0.06 3.51 -3.44
N LEU A 231 0.24 4.21 -2.36
CA LEU A 231 -0.34 5.50 -2.00
C LEU A 231 0.53 6.66 -2.49
N ASP A 232 0.74 6.72 -3.78
CA ASP A 232 1.53 7.74 -4.47
C ASP A 232 0.88 9.14 -4.48
N TRP A 233 -0.40 9.24 -4.16
CA TRP A 233 -1.09 10.50 -3.90
C TRP A 233 -1.24 10.69 -2.39
N ARG A 234 -0.24 11.26 -1.77
CA ARG A 234 -0.04 11.38 -0.33
C ARG A 234 -1.20 12.06 0.40
N GLU A 235 -1.81 13.06 -0.23
CA GLU A 235 -2.99 13.77 0.28
C GLU A 235 -4.21 12.87 0.47
N GLN A 236 -4.19 11.67 -0.08
CA GLN A 236 -5.27 10.70 0.05
C GLN A 236 -5.26 9.93 1.37
N THR A 237 -4.11 9.85 2.04
CA THR A 237 -3.92 8.97 3.21
C THR A 237 -3.15 9.59 4.35
N TYR A 238 -2.25 10.50 4.04
CA TYR A 238 -1.55 11.28 5.06
C TYR A 238 -2.34 12.55 5.38
N PRO A 239 -2.10 13.20 6.54
CA PRO A 239 -2.73 14.48 6.82
C PRO A 239 -2.47 15.48 5.70
N ALA A 240 -3.49 16.25 5.31
CA ALA A 240 -3.41 17.19 4.17
C ALA A 240 -2.25 18.18 4.27
N TRP A 241 -1.80 18.56 5.47
CA TRP A 241 -0.66 19.44 5.67
C TRP A 241 0.68 18.83 5.21
N THR A 242 0.78 17.50 5.12
CA THR A 242 2.00 16.81 4.64
C THR A 242 2.27 17.04 3.15
N ALA A 243 1.30 17.52 2.39
CA ALA A 243 1.53 18.01 1.03
C ALA A 243 2.58 19.13 0.96
N ASN A 244 2.73 19.90 2.05
CA ASN A 244 3.73 20.95 2.19
C ASN A 244 4.86 20.59 3.17
N ASP A 245 4.88 19.35 3.68
CA ASP A 245 5.91 18.84 4.58
C ASP A 245 6.17 17.34 4.32
N VAL A 246 6.79 17.05 3.19
CA VAL A 246 7.14 15.68 2.76
C VAL A 246 8.17 15.05 3.71
N VAL A 247 8.90 15.85 4.47
CA VAL A 247 9.87 15.37 5.48
C VAL A 247 9.17 14.50 6.53
N PHE A 248 7.95 14.87 6.95
CA PHE A 248 7.18 14.04 7.88
C PHE A 248 6.95 12.63 7.32
N ILE A 249 6.58 12.52 6.04
CA ILE A 249 6.37 11.22 5.38
C ILE A 249 7.70 10.46 5.31
N ALA A 250 8.80 11.13 4.95
CA ALA A 250 10.12 10.54 4.87
C ALA A 250 10.65 9.99 6.23
N GLU A 251 10.20 10.56 7.34
CA GLU A 251 10.57 10.13 8.70
C GLU A 251 9.54 9.21 9.37
N SER A 252 8.34 9.07 8.81
CA SER A 252 7.31 8.16 9.31
C SER A 252 7.62 6.70 8.94
N PHE A 253 6.88 5.77 9.55
CA PHE A 253 7.06 4.34 9.31
C PHE A 253 5.76 3.74 8.80
N ALA A 254 5.81 3.03 7.68
CA ALA A 254 4.64 2.41 7.05
C ALA A 254 4.63 0.89 7.23
N LEU A 255 3.43 0.33 7.48
CA LEU A 255 3.22 -1.10 7.69
C LEU A 255 3.64 -1.92 6.47
N SER A 256 3.06 -1.62 5.30
CA SER A 256 3.29 -2.39 4.07
C SER A 256 4.76 -2.40 3.66
N THR A 257 5.44 -1.26 3.74
CA THR A 257 6.87 -1.14 3.43
C THR A 257 7.72 -1.99 4.39
N ASN A 258 7.41 -2.00 5.68
CA ASN A 258 8.13 -2.81 6.67
C ASN A 258 7.83 -4.31 6.53
N VAL A 259 6.59 -4.69 6.24
CA VAL A 259 6.23 -6.10 5.95
C VAL A 259 6.97 -6.62 4.72
N LEU A 260 7.10 -5.82 3.68
CA LEU A 260 7.83 -6.21 2.48
C LEU A 260 9.35 -6.24 2.70
N HIS A 261 9.92 -5.37 3.53
CA HIS A 261 11.31 -5.52 3.98
C HIS A 261 11.52 -6.81 4.77
N TYR A 262 10.56 -7.19 5.62
CA TYR A 262 10.62 -8.49 6.30
C TYR A 262 10.67 -9.65 5.30
N GLN A 263 9.80 -9.66 4.29
CA GLN A 263 9.79 -10.70 3.27
C GLN A 263 11.07 -10.71 2.43
N ALA A 264 11.61 -9.54 2.09
CA ALA A 264 12.89 -9.41 1.39
C ALA A 264 14.06 -9.95 2.23
N LEU A 265 14.08 -9.68 3.55
CA LEU A 265 15.08 -10.24 4.46
C LEU A 265 14.98 -11.75 4.60
N GLN A 266 13.76 -12.32 4.59
CA GLN A 266 13.56 -13.77 4.60
C GLN A 266 14.09 -14.39 3.31
N LEU A 267 13.76 -13.82 2.15
CA LEU A 267 14.28 -14.27 0.87
C LEU A 267 15.82 -14.16 0.82
N ALA A 268 16.39 -13.08 1.36
CA ALA A 268 17.85 -12.93 1.45
C ALA A 268 18.49 -14.02 2.32
N ALA A 269 17.85 -14.38 3.43
CA ALA A 269 18.34 -15.45 4.29
C ALA A 269 18.30 -16.83 3.61
N GLU A 270 17.24 -17.08 2.81
CA GLU A 270 17.09 -18.33 2.04
C GLU A 270 18.14 -18.41 0.93
N LEU A 271 18.26 -17.37 0.11
CA LEU A 271 19.23 -17.34 -1.00
C LEU A 271 20.69 -17.35 -0.52
N ALA A 272 20.99 -16.68 0.59
CA ALA A 272 22.30 -16.73 1.22
C ALA A 272 22.63 -18.16 1.72
N ALA A 273 21.66 -18.82 2.38
CA ALA A 273 21.86 -20.20 2.85
C ALA A 273 22.09 -21.19 1.71
N GLN A 274 21.34 -21.08 0.62
CA GLN A 274 21.53 -21.92 -0.59
C GLN A 274 22.92 -21.73 -1.22
N ARG A 275 23.50 -20.55 -1.07
CA ARG A 275 24.84 -20.19 -1.59
C ARG A 275 25.98 -20.44 -0.58
N GLY A 276 25.68 -20.91 0.62
CA GLY A 276 26.67 -21.07 1.69
C GLY A 276 27.22 -19.75 2.23
N ASP A 277 26.49 -18.63 2.01
CA ASP A 277 26.90 -17.31 2.51
C ASP A 277 26.63 -17.17 4.00
N ALA A 278 27.67 -16.79 4.76
CA ALA A 278 27.58 -16.58 6.22
C ALA A 278 26.57 -15.49 6.63
N ALA A 279 26.21 -14.58 5.72
CA ALA A 279 25.23 -13.53 5.97
C ALA A 279 23.81 -14.08 6.23
N ALA A 280 23.51 -15.33 5.91
CA ALA A 280 22.20 -15.96 6.12
C ALA A 280 21.67 -15.82 7.56
N ALA A 281 22.55 -15.99 8.55
CA ALA A 281 22.19 -15.86 9.97
C ALA A 281 21.82 -14.41 10.33
N ALA A 282 22.57 -13.44 9.79
CA ALA A 282 22.33 -12.02 10.04
C ALA A 282 21.00 -11.56 9.42
N TYR A 283 20.67 -12.01 8.21
CA TYR A 283 19.37 -11.70 7.59
C TYR A 283 18.18 -12.28 8.37
N ARG A 284 18.29 -13.52 8.87
CA ARG A 284 17.25 -14.11 9.74
C ARG A 284 17.05 -13.31 11.03
N GLU A 285 18.15 -12.87 11.66
CA GLU A 285 18.08 -12.07 12.89
C GLU A 285 17.43 -10.70 12.61
N GLN A 286 17.81 -10.03 11.53
CA GLN A 286 17.19 -8.77 11.10
C GLN A 286 15.69 -8.94 10.82
N ALA A 287 15.29 -10.00 10.11
CA ALA A 287 13.89 -10.31 9.85
C ALA A 287 13.11 -10.53 11.15
N ARG A 288 13.66 -11.29 12.10
CA ARG A 288 13.02 -11.54 13.41
C ARG A 288 12.85 -10.26 14.21
N ALA A 289 13.87 -9.44 14.28
CA ALA A 289 13.81 -8.15 14.98
C ALA A 289 12.79 -7.20 14.34
N LEU A 290 12.75 -7.17 13.02
CA LEU A 290 11.77 -6.37 12.27
C LEU A 290 10.34 -6.84 12.52
N ALA A 291 10.08 -8.16 12.50
CA ALA A 291 8.77 -8.73 12.80
C ALA A 291 8.26 -8.32 14.18
N GLN A 292 9.13 -8.39 15.20
CA GLN A 292 8.79 -7.93 16.55
C GLN A 292 8.51 -6.43 16.62
N ALA A 293 9.23 -5.62 15.85
CA ALA A 293 8.99 -4.18 15.79
C ALA A 293 7.66 -3.86 15.07
N ILE A 294 7.35 -4.55 13.98
CA ILE A 294 6.07 -4.43 13.26
C ILE A 294 4.90 -4.74 14.20
N ASP A 295 4.91 -5.90 14.85
CA ASP A 295 3.81 -6.34 15.71
C ASP A 295 3.59 -5.40 16.90
N ARG A 296 4.66 -4.87 17.47
CA ARG A 296 4.62 -3.96 18.61
C ARG A 296 4.19 -2.54 18.25
N ARG A 297 4.61 -2.01 17.09
CA ARG A 297 4.47 -0.59 16.75
C ARG A 297 3.21 -0.28 15.96
N PHE A 298 2.76 -1.19 15.11
CA PHE A 298 1.59 -0.95 14.27
C PHE A 298 0.28 -1.49 14.84
N TRP A 299 0.32 -2.38 15.83
CA TRP A 299 -0.92 -2.91 16.41
C TRP A 299 -1.65 -1.88 17.26
N ASN A 300 -2.91 -1.64 16.93
CA ASN A 300 -3.83 -0.80 17.70
C ASN A 300 -4.80 -1.70 18.49
N GLU A 301 -4.55 -1.86 19.80
CA GLU A 301 -5.36 -2.72 20.68
C GLU A 301 -6.85 -2.32 20.71
N ARG A 302 -7.15 -1.02 20.65
CA ARG A 302 -8.53 -0.51 20.68
C ARG A 302 -9.32 -0.92 19.45
N ARG A 303 -8.66 -0.98 18.30
CA ARG A 303 -9.30 -1.33 17.01
C ARG A 303 -9.15 -2.81 16.66
N GLY A 304 -8.19 -3.50 17.25
CA GLY A 304 -7.83 -4.85 16.86
C GLY A 304 -7.36 -4.89 15.40
N MET A 305 -6.58 -3.90 14.97
CA MET A 305 -6.06 -3.77 13.60
C MET A 305 -4.65 -3.20 13.59
N TYR A 306 -3.90 -3.47 12.51
CA TYR A 306 -2.61 -2.85 12.25
C TYR A 306 -2.80 -1.52 11.52
N MET A 307 -2.22 -0.44 12.05
CA MET A 307 -2.24 0.90 11.45
C MET A 307 -1.42 0.93 10.16
N SER A 308 -1.84 1.72 9.18
CA SER A 308 -1.10 1.92 7.92
C SER A 308 0.27 2.51 8.14
N TYR A 309 0.37 3.45 9.08
CA TYR A 309 1.63 4.09 9.45
C TYR A 309 1.57 4.65 10.87
N VAL A 310 2.75 4.91 11.42
CA VAL A 310 2.97 5.60 12.69
C VAL A 310 3.84 6.83 12.47
N GLY A 311 3.83 7.75 13.43
CA GLY A 311 4.60 8.99 13.36
C GLY A 311 6.11 8.79 13.30
N THR A 312 6.85 9.89 13.39
CA THR A 312 8.31 9.92 13.31
C THR A 312 8.97 9.36 14.58
N ALA A 313 10.26 9.06 14.53
CA ALA A 313 11.00 8.61 15.70
C ALA A 313 10.99 9.63 16.87
N ALA A 314 10.90 10.93 16.55
CA ALA A 314 10.78 11.99 17.56
C ALA A 314 9.38 12.08 18.18
N HIS A 315 8.37 11.68 17.44
CA HIS A 315 6.98 11.74 17.84
C HIS A 315 6.21 10.53 17.29
N PRO A 316 6.43 9.33 17.86
CA PRO A 316 5.91 8.07 17.31
C PRO A 316 4.43 7.86 17.65
N VAL A 317 3.59 8.80 17.28
CA VAL A 317 2.14 8.76 17.51
C VAL A 317 1.46 7.66 16.69
N PRO A 318 0.42 7.03 17.26
CA PRO A 318 -0.46 6.15 16.50
C PRO A 318 -1.36 6.98 15.58
N PHE A 319 -1.57 6.52 14.35
CA PHE A 319 -2.54 7.13 13.43
C PHE A 319 -3.79 6.26 13.30
N GLU A 320 -4.97 6.86 13.40
CA GLU A 320 -6.24 6.20 13.07
C GLU A 320 -6.39 6.10 11.55
N ALA A 321 -5.51 5.34 10.92
CA ALA A 321 -5.45 5.09 9.49
C ALA A 321 -5.09 3.63 9.24
N TYR A 322 -5.90 2.95 8.44
CA TYR A 322 -5.76 1.53 8.12
C TYR A 322 -5.88 1.33 6.62
N ASP A 323 -5.11 0.43 6.06
CA ASP A 323 -5.25 0.02 4.67
C ASP A 323 -5.34 -1.50 4.54
N LEU A 324 -6.21 -1.93 3.63
CA LEU A 324 -6.51 -3.34 3.42
C LEU A 324 -5.32 -4.10 2.84
N LEU A 325 -4.48 -3.43 2.02
CA LEU A 325 -3.29 -4.05 1.44
C LEU A 325 -2.24 -4.34 2.51
N GLY A 326 -1.91 -3.35 3.36
CA GLY A 326 -0.94 -3.53 4.44
C GLY A 326 -1.33 -4.65 5.40
N ILE A 327 -2.62 -4.70 5.79
CA ILE A 327 -3.17 -5.77 6.64
C ILE A 327 -3.10 -7.13 5.92
N SER A 328 -3.43 -7.19 4.62
CA SER A 328 -3.39 -8.42 3.83
C SER A 328 -1.96 -8.93 3.64
N LEU A 329 -1.01 -8.05 3.35
CA LEU A 329 0.42 -8.39 3.27
C LEU A 329 0.94 -8.91 4.62
N ALA A 330 0.58 -8.27 5.73
CA ALA A 330 0.93 -8.75 7.07
C ALA A 330 0.37 -10.15 7.33
N ALA A 331 -0.88 -10.41 6.90
CA ALA A 331 -1.53 -11.72 7.00
C ALA A 331 -0.81 -12.82 6.21
N LEU A 332 -0.27 -12.49 5.05
CA LEU A 332 0.36 -13.44 4.12
C LEU A 332 1.84 -13.66 4.41
N SER A 333 2.52 -12.67 4.99
CA SER A 333 3.97 -12.69 5.20
C SER A 333 4.45 -13.63 6.31
N GLY A 334 3.64 -13.87 7.33
CA GLY A 334 4.07 -14.52 8.56
C GLY A 334 4.85 -13.62 9.54
N ALA A 335 4.93 -12.32 9.26
CA ALA A 335 5.62 -11.35 10.13
C ALA A 335 4.92 -11.12 11.48
N VAL A 336 3.64 -11.41 11.56
CA VAL A 336 2.80 -11.10 12.72
C VAL A 336 1.96 -12.31 13.18
N PRO A 337 1.50 -12.32 14.46
CA PRO A 337 0.73 -13.46 15.00
C PRO A 337 -0.57 -13.71 14.25
N GLN A 338 -0.85 -14.97 13.95
CA GLN A 338 -2.07 -15.39 13.21
C GLN A 338 -3.38 -15.02 13.92
N ALA A 339 -3.38 -14.93 15.25
CA ALA A 339 -4.55 -14.47 16.02
C ALA A 339 -4.88 -13.01 15.69
N ARG A 340 -3.88 -12.12 15.71
CA ARG A 340 -4.02 -10.71 15.34
C ARG A 340 -4.41 -10.51 13.89
N VAL A 341 -3.89 -11.33 12.99
CA VAL A 341 -4.29 -11.34 11.58
C VAL A 341 -5.78 -11.61 11.42
N ARG A 342 -6.29 -12.67 12.05
CA ARG A 342 -7.73 -13.00 12.00
C ARG A 342 -8.59 -11.88 12.57
N GLU A 343 -8.15 -11.30 13.68
CA GLU A 343 -8.82 -10.17 14.32
C GLU A 343 -8.83 -8.94 13.42
N ALA A 344 -7.69 -8.57 12.84
CA ALA A 344 -7.56 -7.41 11.95
C ALA A 344 -8.46 -7.53 10.71
N LEU A 345 -8.47 -8.69 10.05
CA LEU A 345 -9.35 -8.93 8.89
C LEU A 345 -10.84 -8.94 9.26
N ALA A 346 -11.19 -9.43 10.45
CA ALA A 346 -12.57 -9.41 10.94
C ALA A 346 -13.03 -7.99 11.31
N ASN A 347 -12.11 -7.17 11.79
CA ASN A 347 -12.38 -5.78 12.20
C ASN A 347 -12.34 -4.78 11.05
N TYR A 348 -11.65 -5.11 9.94
CA TYR A 348 -11.60 -4.21 8.78
C TYR A 348 -12.98 -4.07 8.14
N PRO A 349 -13.51 -2.85 7.97
CA PRO A 349 -14.86 -2.65 7.44
C PRO A 349 -14.98 -3.02 5.97
N ALA A 350 -16.22 -3.24 5.56
CA ALA A 350 -16.62 -3.44 4.17
C ALA A 350 -17.82 -2.56 3.86
N THR A 351 -18.14 -2.41 2.59
CA THR A 351 -19.40 -1.85 2.12
C THR A 351 -20.22 -2.94 1.45
N SER A 352 -21.41 -2.65 0.96
CA SER A 352 -22.22 -3.63 0.23
C SER A 352 -21.59 -4.11 -1.07
N VAL A 353 -20.64 -3.36 -1.62
CA VAL A 353 -20.03 -3.62 -2.93
C VAL A 353 -18.57 -4.06 -2.89
N GLY A 354 -17.91 -3.94 -1.76
CA GLY A 354 -16.50 -4.34 -1.59
C GLY A 354 -15.91 -3.74 -0.33
N SER A 355 -14.64 -3.96 -0.12
CA SER A 355 -13.91 -3.36 1.00
C SER A 355 -13.15 -2.13 0.51
N PRO A 356 -13.27 -0.97 1.20
CA PRO A 356 -12.48 0.20 0.83
C PRO A 356 -10.99 -0.07 0.99
N VAL A 357 -10.17 0.52 0.12
CA VAL A 357 -8.72 0.31 0.17
C VAL A 357 -8.09 0.94 1.40
N ILE A 358 -8.62 2.07 1.85
CA ILE A 358 -8.25 2.74 3.11
C ILE A 358 -9.48 2.95 4.00
N TRP A 359 -9.27 3.00 5.30
CA TRP A 359 -10.28 3.33 6.29
C TRP A 359 -9.63 3.98 7.52
N PRO A 360 -10.27 4.97 8.17
CA PRO A 360 -11.48 5.69 7.74
C PRO A 360 -11.20 6.64 6.56
N GLN A 361 -12.27 7.02 5.86
CA GLN A 361 -12.20 8.00 4.77
C GLN A 361 -11.90 9.40 5.32
N GLN A 362 -11.17 10.20 4.55
CA GLN A 362 -10.84 11.57 4.94
C GLN A 362 -11.83 12.54 4.30
N PRO A 363 -12.42 13.48 5.08
CA PRO A 363 -13.33 14.48 4.53
C PRO A 363 -12.57 15.48 3.65
N GLY A 364 -13.23 15.95 2.60
CA GLY A 364 -12.67 16.97 1.71
C GLY A 364 -11.58 16.49 0.75
N ILE A 365 -11.35 15.18 0.69
CA ILE A 365 -10.38 14.55 -0.23
C ILE A 365 -11.12 13.89 -1.39
N ALA A 366 -10.65 14.12 -2.61
CA ALA A 366 -11.23 13.57 -3.84
C ALA A 366 -11.21 12.03 -3.86
N ILE A 367 -12.09 11.43 -4.66
CA ILE A 367 -12.18 9.98 -4.81
C ILE A 367 -11.00 9.46 -5.65
N TYR A 368 -10.14 8.64 -5.04
CA TYR A 368 -9.10 7.87 -5.73
C TYR A 368 -8.60 6.70 -4.85
N HIS A 369 -7.77 6.92 -3.81
CA HIS A 369 -7.58 5.97 -2.71
C HIS A 369 -8.68 6.18 -1.66
N ASN A 370 -8.93 7.42 -1.33
CA ASN A 370 -10.03 7.81 -0.47
C ASN A 370 -11.36 7.49 -1.17
N ARG A 371 -12.28 6.84 -0.47
CA ARG A 371 -13.59 6.42 -0.99
C ARG A 371 -13.53 5.45 -2.18
N ALA A 372 -12.53 4.58 -2.25
CA ALA A 372 -12.39 3.68 -3.38
C ALA A 372 -12.11 2.21 -2.99
N ILE A 373 -12.53 1.31 -3.90
CA ILE A 373 -12.17 -0.11 -3.93
C ILE A 373 -11.13 -0.28 -5.04
N TRP A 374 -10.05 -0.98 -4.71
CA TRP A 374 -8.99 -1.33 -5.66
C TRP A 374 -8.97 -2.84 -5.86
N PRO A 375 -9.30 -3.35 -7.04
CA PRO A 375 -9.51 -4.78 -7.27
C PRO A 375 -8.32 -5.67 -6.92
N PHE A 376 -7.07 -5.20 -7.15
CA PHE A 376 -5.91 -5.98 -6.76
C PHE A 376 -5.78 -6.09 -5.22
N VAL A 377 -6.18 -5.06 -4.49
CA VAL A 377 -6.22 -5.10 -3.02
C VAL A 377 -7.30 -6.06 -2.54
N SER A 378 -8.46 -6.07 -3.22
CA SER A 378 -9.49 -7.10 -2.99
C SER A 378 -8.97 -8.52 -3.26
N ALA A 379 -8.11 -8.72 -4.27
CA ALA A 379 -7.47 -10.01 -4.52
C ALA A 379 -6.51 -10.41 -3.37
N TYR A 380 -5.69 -9.49 -2.87
CA TYR A 380 -4.86 -9.73 -1.67
C TYR A 380 -5.70 -10.01 -0.42
N ALA A 381 -6.80 -9.29 -0.23
CA ALA A 381 -7.73 -9.54 0.88
C ALA A 381 -8.40 -10.91 0.77
N LEU A 382 -8.72 -11.36 -0.45
CA LEU A 382 -9.24 -12.69 -0.74
C LEU A 382 -8.20 -13.77 -0.36
N LYS A 383 -6.93 -13.61 -0.77
CA LYS A 383 -5.83 -14.52 -0.38
C LYS A 383 -5.67 -14.58 1.16
N ALA A 384 -5.66 -13.42 1.83
CA ALA A 384 -5.58 -13.34 3.29
C ALA A 384 -6.80 -13.99 3.97
N ALA A 385 -8.01 -13.80 3.42
CA ALA A 385 -9.24 -14.42 3.90
C ALA A 385 -9.22 -15.95 3.73
N ARG A 386 -8.66 -16.46 2.63
CA ARG A 386 -8.44 -17.91 2.42
C ARG A 386 -7.49 -18.46 3.49
N ARG A 387 -6.37 -17.79 3.75
CA ARG A 387 -5.39 -18.22 4.76
C ARG A 387 -5.98 -18.24 6.18
N THR A 388 -6.92 -17.35 6.46
CA THR A 388 -7.61 -17.29 7.76
C THR A 388 -8.92 -18.07 7.83
N ASN A 389 -9.32 -18.73 6.73
CA ASN A 389 -10.60 -19.42 6.59
C ASN A 389 -11.82 -18.52 6.91
N SER A 390 -11.90 -17.37 6.26
CA SER A 390 -12.95 -16.36 6.45
C SER A 390 -13.96 -16.39 5.28
N PRO A 391 -14.96 -17.32 5.26
CA PRO A 391 -15.81 -17.54 4.10
C PRO A 391 -16.61 -16.32 3.68
N ALA A 392 -17.09 -15.51 4.62
CA ALA A 392 -17.83 -14.28 4.30
C ALA A 392 -16.97 -13.30 3.50
N ARG A 393 -15.72 -13.06 3.92
CA ARG A 393 -14.81 -12.16 3.22
C ARG A 393 -14.34 -12.73 1.87
N ILE A 394 -14.07 -14.04 1.78
CA ILE A 394 -13.74 -14.69 0.50
C ILE A 394 -14.86 -14.42 -0.53
N ALA A 395 -16.11 -14.69 -0.15
CA ALA A 395 -17.24 -14.48 -1.05
C ALA A 395 -17.46 -13.00 -1.40
N HIS A 396 -17.23 -12.12 -0.45
CA HIS A 396 -17.41 -10.69 -0.60
C HIS A 396 -16.40 -10.09 -1.59
N GLU A 397 -15.11 -10.36 -1.40
CA GLU A 397 -14.05 -9.83 -2.27
C GLU A 397 -14.16 -10.42 -3.69
N LEU A 398 -14.46 -11.72 -3.83
CA LEU A 398 -14.69 -12.31 -5.15
C LEU A 398 -15.86 -11.62 -5.89
N ARG A 399 -17.00 -11.43 -5.22
CA ARG A 399 -18.16 -10.76 -5.82
C ARG A 399 -17.86 -9.30 -6.15
N SER A 400 -17.05 -8.61 -5.34
CA SER A 400 -16.62 -7.25 -5.62
C SER A 400 -15.81 -7.16 -6.92
N ILE A 401 -14.81 -8.03 -7.09
CA ILE A 401 -13.99 -8.10 -8.31
C ILE A 401 -14.87 -8.39 -9.54
N LEU A 402 -15.74 -9.41 -9.46
CA LEU A 402 -16.58 -9.80 -10.59
C LEU A 402 -17.58 -8.70 -10.99
N ARG A 403 -18.30 -8.12 -10.01
CA ARG A 403 -19.32 -7.09 -10.30
C ARG A 403 -18.70 -5.83 -10.89
N GLY A 404 -17.58 -5.35 -10.31
CA GLY A 404 -16.89 -4.16 -10.81
C GLY A 404 -16.47 -4.32 -12.28
N ALA A 405 -15.82 -5.44 -12.60
CA ALA A 405 -15.38 -5.73 -13.96
C ALA A 405 -16.56 -5.91 -14.94
N ALA A 406 -17.63 -6.59 -14.53
CA ALA A 406 -18.81 -6.80 -15.36
C ALA A 406 -19.52 -5.48 -15.70
N LEU A 407 -19.77 -4.63 -14.68
CA LEU A 407 -20.48 -3.36 -14.86
C LEU A 407 -19.65 -2.35 -15.68
N ALA A 408 -18.32 -2.36 -15.54
CA ALA A 408 -17.43 -1.48 -16.29
C ALA A 408 -17.04 -2.03 -17.68
N GLY A 409 -17.23 -3.33 -17.93
CA GLY A 409 -16.75 -4.01 -19.14
C GLY A 409 -15.23 -4.12 -19.24
N SER A 410 -14.52 -3.92 -18.14
CA SER A 410 -13.05 -3.99 -18.03
C SER A 410 -12.61 -4.14 -16.58
N HIS A 411 -11.41 -4.72 -16.37
CA HIS A 411 -10.76 -4.72 -15.07
C HIS A 411 -10.12 -3.35 -14.81
N MET A 412 -10.92 -2.45 -14.24
CA MET A 412 -10.53 -1.06 -13.96
C MET A 412 -9.50 -0.97 -12.83
N GLU A 413 -8.79 0.15 -12.79
CA GLU A 413 -7.84 0.47 -11.72
C GLU A 413 -8.52 0.53 -10.36
N ASN A 414 -9.66 1.22 -10.28
CA ASN A 414 -10.43 1.39 -9.04
C ASN A 414 -11.90 1.67 -9.30
N TYR A 415 -12.70 1.68 -8.23
CA TYR A 415 -14.13 2.00 -8.24
C TYR A 415 -14.47 2.82 -7.00
N GLU A 416 -15.47 3.71 -7.10
CA GLU A 416 -16.02 4.37 -5.92
C GLU A 416 -16.64 3.33 -4.96
N PHE A 417 -16.43 3.47 -3.66
CA PHE A 417 -16.60 2.41 -2.68
C PHE A 417 -18.05 2.09 -2.27
N LEU A 418 -19.02 2.96 -2.57
CA LEU A 418 -20.45 2.74 -2.28
C LEU A 418 -21.26 2.37 -3.52
N SER A 419 -20.95 3.01 -4.63
CA SER A 419 -21.66 2.82 -5.89
C SER A 419 -21.00 1.80 -6.81
N GLN A 420 -19.71 1.56 -6.63
CA GLN A 420 -18.86 0.79 -7.54
C GLN A 420 -18.86 1.37 -8.98
N ARG A 421 -19.04 2.69 -9.10
CA ARG A 421 -18.91 3.41 -10.37
C ARG A 421 -17.45 3.66 -10.70
N VAL A 422 -17.15 3.75 -11.97
CA VAL A 422 -15.81 4.11 -12.48
C VAL A 422 -15.51 5.59 -12.32
N HIS A 423 -16.55 6.41 -12.12
CA HIS A 423 -16.49 7.83 -11.80
C HIS A 423 -17.76 8.28 -11.11
N VAL A 424 -17.67 9.20 -10.17
CA VAL A 424 -18.79 9.84 -9.48
C VAL A 424 -18.57 11.34 -9.48
N GLU A 425 -19.57 12.10 -9.91
CA GLU A 425 -19.59 13.55 -9.86
C GLU A 425 -19.95 14.02 -8.44
N ASP A 426 -19.02 14.72 -7.79
CA ASP A 426 -19.14 15.28 -6.44
C ASP A 426 -18.39 16.63 -6.33
N GLY A 427 -18.57 17.50 -7.30
CA GLY A 427 -17.91 18.80 -7.39
C GLY A 427 -16.38 18.68 -7.38
N LYS A 428 -15.71 19.29 -6.39
CA LYS A 428 -14.24 19.21 -6.25
C LYS A 428 -13.76 17.85 -5.76
N LEU A 429 -14.66 17.00 -5.30
CA LEU A 429 -14.36 15.67 -4.78
C LEU A 429 -14.65 14.58 -5.82
N SER A 430 -15.08 14.96 -7.02
CA SER A 430 -15.37 14.03 -8.11
C SER A 430 -14.21 13.08 -8.37
N GLY A 431 -14.54 11.84 -8.66
CA GLY A 431 -13.53 10.79 -8.91
C GLY A 431 -14.16 9.41 -9.08
N PRO A 432 -13.33 8.39 -9.24
CA PRO A 432 -11.85 8.40 -9.26
C PRO A 432 -11.27 9.44 -10.22
N VAL A 433 -10.30 10.22 -9.74
CA VAL A 433 -9.70 11.33 -10.51
C VAL A 433 -8.94 10.84 -11.75
N VAL A 434 -8.40 9.63 -11.65
CA VAL A 434 -7.88 8.86 -12.78
C VAL A 434 -8.40 7.43 -12.64
N ASN A 435 -8.72 6.81 -13.75
CA ASN A 435 -9.15 5.41 -13.77
C ASN A 435 -8.75 4.77 -15.09
N SER A 436 -7.91 3.74 -15.02
CA SER A 436 -7.39 3.06 -16.19
C SER A 436 -8.13 1.75 -16.43
N PRO A 437 -8.73 1.53 -17.62
CA PRO A 437 -9.17 0.20 -18.02
C PRO A 437 -7.98 -0.76 -18.14
N ARG A 438 -8.25 -2.05 -18.05
CA ARG A 438 -7.27 -3.15 -18.11
C ARG A 438 -6.01 -2.87 -17.27
N GLN A 439 -6.22 -2.37 -16.06
CA GLN A 439 -5.11 -2.11 -15.14
C GLN A 439 -4.42 -3.42 -14.77
N LEU A 440 -3.11 -3.50 -14.95
CA LEU A 440 -2.35 -4.75 -14.91
C LEU A 440 -2.55 -5.55 -13.62
N TRP A 441 -2.48 -4.87 -12.45
CA TRP A 441 -2.69 -5.54 -11.18
C TRP A 441 -4.14 -5.95 -10.91
N SER A 442 -5.14 -5.24 -11.49
CA SER A 442 -6.55 -5.64 -11.41
C SER A 442 -6.82 -6.86 -12.30
N VAL A 443 -6.23 -6.89 -13.50
CA VAL A 443 -6.24 -8.04 -14.41
C VAL A 443 -5.59 -9.25 -13.72
N ALA A 444 -4.39 -9.09 -13.15
CA ALA A 444 -3.69 -10.15 -12.43
C ALA A 444 -4.49 -10.62 -11.20
N GLY A 445 -5.11 -9.70 -10.47
CA GLY A 445 -5.97 -10.01 -9.33
C GLY A 445 -7.21 -10.82 -9.70
N ALA A 446 -7.81 -10.51 -10.85
CA ALA A 446 -8.95 -11.29 -11.37
C ALA A 446 -8.52 -12.70 -11.81
N LEU A 447 -7.37 -12.84 -12.46
CA LEU A 447 -6.80 -14.14 -12.80
C LEU A 447 -6.48 -14.98 -11.57
N ASP A 448 -5.86 -14.39 -10.56
CA ASP A 448 -5.57 -15.04 -9.27
C ASP A 448 -6.85 -15.43 -8.51
N ALA A 449 -7.86 -14.56 -8.51
CA ALA A 449 -9.15 -14.84 -7.87
C ALA A 449 -9.83 -16.07 -8.45
N VAL A 450 -9.61 -16.38 -9.73
CA VAL A 450 -10.07 -17.64 -10.34
C VAL A 450 -9.14 -18.79 -10.00
N ILE A 451 -7.85 -18.67 -10.30
CA ILE A 451 -6.87 -19.76 -10.27
C ILE A 451 -6.61 -20.22 -8.82
N GLU A 452 -6.21 -19.31 -7.95
CA GLU A 452 -6.00 -19.61 -6.53
C GLU A 452 -7.29 -19.43 -5.73
N GLY A 453 -7.99 -18.30 -5.95
CA GLY A 453 -9.17 -17.92 -5.15
C GLY A 453 -10.26 -18.96 -5.13
N VAL A 454 -10.66 -19.50 -6.29
CA VAL A 454 -11.72 -20.48 -6.43
C VAL A 454 -11.16 -21.89 -6.56
N PHE A 455 -10.25 -22.13 -7.49
CA PHE A 455 -9.75 -23.49 -7.77
C PHE A 455 -8.64 -23.93 -6.81
N GLY A 456 -8.05 -23.01 -6.04
CA GLY A 456 -7.12 -23.34 -4.95
C GLY A 456 -5.74 -23.77 -5.41
N LEU A 457 -5.30 -23.41 -6.63
CA LEU A 457 -3.96 -23.74 -7.09
C LEU A 457 -2.94 -22.83 -6.41
N GLU A 458 -2.21 -23.37 -5.45
CA GLU A 458 -1.18 -22.68 -4.68
C GLU A 458 0.12 -22.46 -5.50
N ALA A 459 1.03 -21.63 -5.02
CA ALA A 459 2.29 -21.33 -5.68
C ALA A 459 3.23 -22.56 -5.82
N ASP A 460 3.15 -23.50 -4.87
CA ASP A 460 3.92 -24.76 -4.88
C ASP A 460 3.31 -25.85 -5.80
N GLY A 461 2.22 -25.50 -6.50
CA GLY A 461 1.52 -26.42 -7.40
C GLY A 461 0.49 -27.34 -6.72
N SER A 462 0.37 -27.30 -5.40
CA SER A 462 -0.67 -28.02 -4.66
C SER A 462 -2.05 -27.41 -4.91
N VAL A 463 -3.12 -28.20 -4.66
CA VAL A 463 -4.50 -27.73 -4.85
C VAL A 463 -5.23 -27.77 -3.52
N ALA A 464 -5.46 -26.60 -2.95
CA ALA A 464 -6.04 -26.40 -1.61
C ALA A 464 -7.20 -25.41 -1.62
N PRO A 465 -8.36 -25.75 -2.23
CA PRO A 465 -9.52 -24.86 -2.31
C PRO A 465 -10.04 -24.44 -0.93
N ARG A 466 -10.54 -23.22 -0.85
CA ARG A 466 -11.21 -22.61 0.31
C ARG A 466 -12.45 -21.90 -0.21
N LEU A 467 -13.48 -22.69 -0.57
CA LEU A 467 -14.65 -22.17 -1.26
C LEU A 467 -15.82 -21.99 -0.30
N PRO A 468 -16.34 -20.76 -0.09
CA PRO A 468 -17.55 -20.54 0.69
C PRO A 468 -18.76 -21.27 0.11
N THR A 469 -19.56 -21.92 0.96
CA THR A 469 -20.80 -22.59 0.49
C THR A 469 -21.79 -21.63 -0.16
N SER A 470 -21.76 -20.35 0.19
CA SER A 470 -22.58 -19.30 -0.44
C SER A 470 -22.25 -19.02 -1.91
N LEU A 471 -21.14 -19.54 -2.43
CA LEU A 471 -20.75 -19.44 -3.85
C LEU A 471 -21.18 -20.65 -4.68
N LEU A 472 -21.67 -21.73 -4.06
CA LEU A 472 -22.10 -22.92 -4.79
C LEU A 472 -23.21 -22.67 -5.83
N PRO A 473 -24.26 -21.88 -5.53
CA PRO A 473 -25.30 -21.61 -6.53
C PRO A 473 -24.76 -20.94 -7.79
N MET A 474 -23.82 -20.01 -7.63
CA MET A 474 -23.15 -19.33 -8.74
C MET A 474 -22.25 -20.30 -9.52
N LEU A 475 -21.30 -20.96 -8.83
CA LEU A 475 -20.23 -21.70 -9.51
C LEU A 475 -20.67 -23.08 -9.98
N PHE A 476 -21.46 -23.79 -9.19
CA PHE A 476 -21.88 -25.15 -9.51
C PHE A 476 -23.28 -25.22 -10.14
N GLY A 477 -24.23 -24.34 -9.71
CA GLY A 477 -25.63 -24.54 -10.08
C GLY A 477 -26.06 -25.98 -9.78
N ASP A 478 -26.48 -26.72 -10.80
CA ASP A 478 -26.84 -28.13 -10.73
C ASP A 478 -25.72 -29.11 -11.13
N ARG A 479 -24.52 -28.57 -11.45
CA ARG A 479 -23.38 -29.38 -11.88
C ARG A 479 -22.75 -30.13 -10.71
N ASP A 480 -22.29 -31.35 -10.96
CA ASP A 480 -21.56 -32.18 -9.99
C ASP A 480 -20.10 -31.75 -9.86
N ALA A 481 -19.57 -31.06 -10.85
CA ALA A 481 -18.19 -30.62 -10.87
C ALA A 481 -18.00 -29.31 -11.67
N ILE A 482 -16.96 -28.57 -11.32
CA ILE A 482 -16.42 -27.44 -12.08
C ILE A 482 -14.96 -27.70 -12.43
N ARG A 483 -14.49 -27.12 -13.54
CA ARG A 483 -13.16 -27.37 -14.10
C ARG A 483 -12.41 -26.08 -14.35
N LEU A 484 -11.11 -26.09 -14.11
CA LEU A 484 -10.14 -25.11 -14.61
C LEU A 484 -9.17 -25.83 -15.54
N GLN A 485 -9.11 -25.41 -16.81
CA GLN A 485 -8.14 -25.90 -17.78
C GLN A 485 -7.00 -24.90 -17.91
N LEU A 486 -5.81 -25.30 -17.54
CA LEU A 486 -4.54 -24.61 -17.78
C LEU A 486 -3.81 -25.21 -18.99
N GLN A 487 -2.66 -24.66 -19.38
CA GLN A 487 -1.91 -25.14 -20.56
C GLN A 487 -1.45 -26.60 -20.40
N ASP A 488 -0.93 -26.94 -19.22
CA ASP A 488 -0.26 -28.21 -18.91
C ASP A 488 -1.06 -29.12 -17.99
N ARG A 489 -2.12 -28.60 -17.35
CA ARG A 489 -2.93 -29.34 -16.38
C ARG A 489 -4.38 -28.88 -16.35
N SER A 490 -5.23 -29.73 -15.77
CA SER A 490 -6.58 -29.35 -15.39
C SER A 490 -6.88 -29.65 -13.91
N ILE A 491 -7.75 -28.84 -13.31
CA ILE A 491 -8.23 -29.01 -11.94
C ILE A 491 -9.73 -29.19 -11.97
N VAL A 492 -10.21 -30.25 -11.37
CA VAL A 492 -11.64 -30.56 -11.24
C VAL A 492 -12.02 -30.53 -9.78
N LEU A 493 -12.93 -29.64 -9.42
CA LEU A 493 -13.54 -29.61 -8.10
C LEU A 493 -14.89 -30.29 -8.14
N ARG A 494 -15.05 -31.41 -7.40
CA ARG A 494 -16.30 -32.16 -7.29
C ARG A 494 -17.14 -31.64 -6.13
N ARG A 495 -18.42 -31.46 -6.38
CA ARG A 495 -19.42 -31.02 -5.40
C ARG A 495 -19.44 -31.95 -4.18
N PRO A 496 -19.54 -31.43 -2.95
CA PRO A 496 -19.65 -32.29 -1.76
C PRO A 496 -20.99 -32.98 -1.73
N ARG A 497 -21.03 -34.18 -1.12
CA ARG A 497 -22.26 -34.97 -0.94
C ARG A 497 -23.23 -34.40 0.10
N SER A 498 -22.71 -33.63 1.05
CA SER A 498 -23.48 -32.89 2.07
C SER A 498 -22.97 -31.47 2.18
N LEU A 499 -23.79 -30.54 2.70
CA LEU A 499 -23.48 -29.12 2.85
C LEU A 499 -23.46 -28.69 4.33
N ASP A 500 -23.13 -29.59 5.24
CA ASP A 500 -23.04 -29.23 6.66
C ASP A 500 -21.76 -28.44 6.98
N GLY A 501 -21.79 -27.18 6.66
CA GLY A 501 -20.66 -26.22 6.87
C GLY A 501 -20.84 -24.93 6.09
N ASN A 502 -19.91 -24.00 6.28
CA ASN A 502 -19.90 -22.70 5.59
C ASN A 502 -18.67 -22.49 4.69
N LEU A 503 -17.74 -23.45 4.71
CA LEU A 503 -16.53 -23.45 3.90
C LEU A 503 -16.32 -24.85 3.33
N LEU A 504 -15.99 -24.95 2.04
CA LEU A 504 -15.59 -26.18 1.39
C LEU A 504 -14.06 -26.21 1.28
N VAL A 505 -13.48 -27.34 1.62
CA VAL A 505 -12.02 -27.58 1.57
C VAL A 505 -11.73 -28.87 0.80
N ALA A 506 -10.46 -29.09 0.46
CA ALA A 506 -10.05 -30.35 -0.14
C ALA A 506 -10.28 -31.50 0.83
N GLY A 507 -10.98 -32.54 0.34
CA GLY A 507 -11.03 -33.88 0.90
C GLY A 507 -10.05 -34.79 0.16
N ALA A 508 -10.55 -35.86 -0.46
CA ALA A 508 -9.72 -36.74 -1.29
C ALA A 508 -9.22 -36.01 -2.56
N VAL A 509 -7.94 -36.13 -2.83
CA VAL A 509 -7.29 -35.64 -4.04
C VAL A 509 -6.78 -36.84 -4.84
N SER A 510 -7.07 -36.88 -6.12
CA SER A 510 -6.58 -37.93 -7.05
C SER A 510 -6.04 -37.26 -8.31
N HIS A 511 -5.12 -37.96 -8.98
CA HIS A 511 -4.51 -37.52 -10.23
C HIS A 511 -4.79 -38.54 -11.33
N ASN A 512 -5.16 -38.05 -12.51
CA ASN A 512 -5.35 -38.84 -13.71
C ASN A 512 -4.63 -38.13 -14.88
N GLY A 513 -3.40 -38.54 -15.16
CA GLY A 513 -2.53 -37.81 -16.09
C GLY A 513 -2.27 -36.37 -15.61
N SER A 514 -2.57 -35.39 -16.45
CA SER A 514 -2.48 -33.97 -16.10
C SER A 514 -3.67 -33.42 -15.34
N GLU A 515 -4.69 -34.24 -15.05
CA GLU A 515 -5.88 -33.83 -14.33
C GLU A 515 -5.74 -34.08 -12.83
N THR A 516 -5.96 -33.02 -12.01
CA THR A 516 -6.09 -33.11 -10.55
C THR A 516 -7.55 -33.01 -10.17
N ILE A 517 -8.09 -34.05 -9.55
CA ILE A 517 -9.49 -34.15 -9.12
C ILE A 517 -9.54 -33.99 -7.60
N VAL A 518 -10.29 -33.02 -7.13
CA VAL A 518 -10.48 -32.75 -5.70
C VAL A 518 -11.94 -32.95 -5.32
N GLN A 519 -12.19 -33.89 -4.43
CA GLN A 519 -13.49 -34.02 -3.78
C GLN A 519 -13.60 -32.95 -2.69
N LEU A 520 -14.53 -32.03 -2.84
CA LEU A 520 -14.78 -30.99 -1.82
C LEU A 520 -15.54 -31.61 -0.64
N VAL A 521 -15.16 -31.19 0.55
CA VAL A 521 -15.85 -31.57 1.81
C VAL A 521 -16.18 -30.32 2.62
N PRO A 522 -17.34 -30.27 3.28
CA PRO A 522 -17.75 -29.14 4.09
C PRO A 522 -16.96 -29.09 5.39
N LYS A 523 -16.61 -27.86 5.79
CA LYS A 523 -16.02 -27.52 7.08
C LYS A 523 -16.84 -26.41 7.73
N ARG A 524 -17.15 -26.55 9.01
CA ARG A 524 -17.76 -25.48 9.79
C ARG A 524 -16.67 -24.65 10.42
N VAL A 525 -16.64 -23.37 10.12
CA VAL A 525 -15.71 -22.40 10.72
C VAL A 525 -16.50 -21.31 11.42
N SER A 526 -16.04 -20.92 12.62
CA SER A 526 -16.59 -19.79 13.35
C SER A 526 -15.89 -18.51 12.86
N VAL A 527 -16.65 -17.59 12.31
CA VAL A 527 -16.13 -16.33 11.77
C VAL A 527 -17.07 -15.20 12.16
N ALA A 528 -16.49 -14.08 12.55
CA ALA A 528 -17.27 -12.86 12.74
C ALA A 528 -17.89 -12.40 11.39
N PRO A 529 -19.10 -11.86 11.38
CA PRO A 529 -19.69 -11.27 10.18
C PRO A 529 -18.86 -10.07 9.73
N LEU A 530 -18.96 -9.76 8.43
CA LEU A 530 -18.34 -8.53 7.90
C LEU A 530 -18.97 -7.31 8.56
N LYS A 531 -18.14 -6.32 8.88
CA LYS A 531 -18.59 -5.03 9.42
C LYS A 531 -18.99 -4.12 8.27
N THR A 532 -20.26 -4.16 7.87
CA THR A 532 -20.81 -3.37 6.76
C THR A 532 -21.48 -2.06 7.20
N ASP A 533 -21.65 -1.86 8.49
CA ASP A 533 -22.29 -0.73 9.15
C ASP A 533 -21.29 0.18 9.90
N ALA A 534 -19.99 -0.04 9.72
CA ALA A 534 -18.98 0.77 10.37
C ALA A 534 -19.04 2.23 9.87
N PRO A 535 -18.81 3.21 10.75
CA PRO A 535 -18.65 4.61 10.34
C PRO A 535 -17.53 4.72 9.29
N GLN A 536 -17.77 5.54 8.27
CA GLN A 536 -16.86 5.60 7.12
C GLN A 536 -15.88 6.77 7.20
N PHE A 537 -16.24 7.89 7.82
CA PHE A 537 -15.46 9.12 7.77
C PHE A 537 -14.84 9.48 9.12
N ALA A 538 -13.58 9.90 9.08
CA ALA A 538 -12.92 10.53 10.21
C ALA A 538 -13.31 12.02 10.34
N PRO A 539 -13.24 12.61 11.52
CA PRO A 539 -13.31 14.07 11.65
C PRO A 539 -12.06 14.72 11.02
N PRO A 540 -12.14 16.00 10.59
CA PRO A 540 -10.97 16.73 10.06
C PRO A 540 -9.87 16.85 11.11
N ALA A 541 -8.60 16.74 10.67
CA ALA A 541 -7.46 17.00 11.53
C ALA A 541 -7.49 18.44 12.09
N PRO A 542 -7.15 18.64 13.36
CA PRO A 542 -7.08 19.99 13.94
C PRO A 542 -5.90 20.78 13.38
N PRO A 543 -5.89 22.12 13.51
CA PRO A 543 -4.73 22.94 13.18
C PRO A 543 -3.57 22.66 14.14
N ALA A 544 -2.36 23.15 13.78
CA ALA A 544 -1.19 23.05 14.63
C ALA A 544 -1.43 23.71 16.00
N PRO A 545 -1.01 23.09 17.13
CA PRO A 545 -1.03 23.75 18.41
C PRO A 545 -0.17 25.02 18.40
N VAL A 546 -0.63 26.08 19.07
CA VAL A 546 0.11 27.32 19.24
C VAL A 546 0.74 27.35 20.62
N ALA A 547 2.05 27.47 20.71
CA ALA A 547 2.76 27.53 21.99
C ALA A 547 3.16 28.95 22.38
N ARG A 548 2.95 29.31 23.65
CA ARG A 548 3.45 30.55 24.24
C ARG A 548 4.32 30.21 25.46
N ARG A 549 5.48 30.85 25.56
CA ARG A 549 6.35 30.65 26.73
C ARG A 549 5.74 31.33 27.94
N SER A 550 5.75 30.63 29.06
CA SER A 550 5.33 31.13 30.38
C SER A 550 6.44 30.97 31.41
N ALA A 551 6.27 31.50 32.63
CA ALA A 551 7.24 31.35 33.71
C ALA A 551 7.48 29.88 34.11
N HIS A 552 6.52 28.98 33.85
CA HIS A 552 6.56 27.59 34.28
C HIS A 552 6.72 26.60 33.12
N GLY A 553 6.92 27.08 31.87
CA GLY A 553 7.02 26.22 30.71
C GLY A 553 6.32 26.76 29.46
N TRP A 554 5.64 25.90 28.76
CA TRP A 554 4.91 26.25 27.56
C TRP A 554 3.40 26.14 27.83
N GLN A 555 2.66 27.15 27.47
CA GLN A 555 1.21 27.15 27.42
C GLN A 555 0.78 26.86 25.97
N LEU A 556 0.02 25.80 25.77
CA LEU A 556 -0.47 25.38 24.47
C LEU A 556 -1.92 25.79 24.28
N ASP A 557 -2.17 26.49 23.19
CA ASP A 557 -3.52 26.66 22.64
C ASP A 557 -3.75 25.51 21.65
N THR A 558 -4.69 24.63 21.99
CA THR A 558 -4.96 23.38 21.26
C THR A 558 -6.27 23.47 20.49
N ALA A 559 -6.79 24.64 20.23
CA ALA A 559 -8.08 24.98 19.62
C ALA A 559 -8.86 23.81 19.01
N ASP A 560 -10.06 23.51 19.54
CA ASP A 560 -10.99 22.50 19.04
C ASP A 560 -10.45 21.04 18.97
N ALA A 561 -9.40 20.73 19.71
CA ALA A 561 -8.85 19.38 19.78
C ALA A 561 -9.36 18.62 21.01
N ASP A 562 -9.52 17.31 20.89
CA ASP A 562 -9.99 16.44 21.98
C ASP A 562 -8.85 15.73 22.70
N THR A 563 -7.76 15.43 22.01
CA THR A 563 -6.62 14.69 22.58
C THR A 563 -5.30 15.38 22.28
N LEU A 564 -4.47 15.54 23.30
CA LEU A 564 -3.10 16.01 23.21
C LEU A 564 -2.14 14.82 23.29
N TYR A 565 -1.22 14.75 22.33
CA TYR A 565 -0.10 13.81 22.33
C TYR A 565 1.21 14.54 22.60
N VAL A 566 2.05 13.95 23.46
CA VAL A 566 3.39 14.46 23.77
C VAL A 566 4.38 13.31 23.61
N ASP A 567 5.39 13.50 22.78
CA ASP A 567 6.44 12.49 22.50
C ASP A 567 5.85 11.11 22.14
N GLY A 568 4.78 11.10 21.35
CA GLY A 568 4.09 9.89 20.91
C GLY A 568 3.05 9.31 21.86
N VAL A 569 2.86 9.90 23.05
CA VAL A 569 1.96 9.38 24.09
C VAL A 569 0.77 10.32 24.31
N ALA A 570 -0.44 9.77 24.28
CA ALA A 570 -1.66 10.51 24.62
C ALA A 570 -1.60 10.95 26.10
N ARG A 571 -1.85 12.24 26.36
CA ARG A 571 -1.87 12.84 27.69
C ARG A 571 -3.29 13.10 28.22
N GLY A 572 -4.31 12.66 27.50
CA GLY A 572 -5.71 12.86 27.83
C GLY A 572 -6.35 14.01 27.07
N ALA A 573 -7.45 14.55 27.60
CA ALA A 573 -8.21 15.61 26.95
C ALA A 573 -7.33 16.85 26.70
N ALA A 574 -7.41 17.38 25.49
CA ALA A 574 -6.79 18.66 25.12
C ALA A 574 -7.64 19.81 25.69
N THR A 575 -7.60 19.98 27.01
CA THR A 575 -8.25 21.14 27.63
C THR A 575 -7.38 22.37 27.41
N ALA A 576 -7.91 23.40 26.78
CA ALA A 576 -7.20 24.66 26.59
C ALA A 576 -7.22 25.49 27.90
N PRO A 577 -6.08 26.10 28.32
CA PRO A 577 -4.73 25.89 27.80
C PRO A 577 -4.03 24.70 28.46
N ALA A 578 -3.50 23.79 27.65
CA ALA A 578 -2.64 22.72 28.15
C ALA A 578 -1.25 23.29 28.49
N THR A 579 -0.62 22.76 29.56
CA THR A 579 0.71 23.21 30.01
C THR A 579 1.73 22.12 29.84
N LEU A 580 2.92 22.45 29.28
CA LEU A 580 4.10 21.60 29.28
C LEU A 580 5.19 22.24 30.15
N ALA A 581 5.80 21.44 31.02
CA ALA A 581 6.88 21.93 31.88
C ALA A 581 8.07 22.44 31.03
N ALA A 582 8.66 23.55 31.46
CA ALA A 582 9.93 23.99 30.88
C ALA A 582 11.00 22.95 31.18
N GLY A 583 11.78 22.61 30.17
CA GLY A 583 12.92 21.70 30.29
C GLY A 583 13.91 21.97 29.17
N ASN A 584 15.15 21.52 29.39
CA ASN A 584 16.21 21.56 28.37
C ASN A 584 16.14 20.36 27.40
N LEU A 585 15.07 19.54 27.50
CA LEU A 585 14.79 18.45 26.58
C LEU A 585 13.72 18.89 25.60
N GLN A 586 13.90 18.57 24.33
CA GLN A 586 12.88 18.79 23.32
C GLN A 586 11.67 17.88 23.55
N GLN A 587 10.47 18.43 23.45
CA GLN A 587 9.19 17.72 23.49
C GLN A 587 8.41 18.04 22.22
N CYS A 588 7.92 16.98 21.56
CA CYS A 588 7.11 17.14 20.34
C CYS A 588 5.64 16.87 20.67
N VAL A 589 4.75 17.72 20.15
CA VAL A 589 3.31 17.67 20.42
C VAL A 589 2.50 17.67 19.13
N SER A 590 1.37 16.99 19.15
CA SER A 590 0.32 17.07 18.16
C SER A 590 -1.03 16.83 18.83
N THR A 591 -2.10 17.12 18.12
CA THR A 591 -3.46 16.99 18.62
C THR A 591 -4.34 16.25 17.61
N THR A 592 -5.43 15.65 18.12
CA THR A 592 -6.46 15.00 17.30
C THR A 592 -7.86 15.43 17.77
N ARG A 593 -8.86 15.20 16.90
CA ARG A 593 -10.29 15.27 17.24
C ARG A 593 -10.88 13.87 17.29
N ARG A 594 -11.97 13.72 18.00
CA ARG A 594 -12.73 12.46 18.06
C ARG A 594 -14.17 12.68 17.62
N GLY A 595 -14.62 11.94 16.63
CA GLY A 595 -16.01 11.92 16.20
C GLY A 595 -16.93 11.29 17.24
N ALA A 596 -18.22 11.56 17.14
CA ALA A 596 -19.26 10.99 18.02
C ALA A 596 -19.31 9.45 17.93
N ASP A 597 -18.88 8.89 16.81
CA ASP A 597 -18.73 7.46 16.53
C ASP A 597 -17.43 6.85 17.12
N GLY A 598 -16.60 7.67 17.77
CA GLY A 598 -15.33 7.27 18.37
C GLY A 598 -14.16 7.15 17.40
N ILE A 599 -14.33 7.50 16.10
CA ILE A 599 -13.21 7.61 15.15
C ILE A 599 -12.39 8.84 15.50
N GLU A 600 -11.06 8.67 15.53
CA GLU A 600 -10.10 9.74 15.75
C GLU A 600 -9.61 10.31 14.43
N SER A 601 -9.42 11.62 14.35
CA SER A 601 -8.87 12.29 13.18
C SER A 601 -7.40 11.91 12.98
N LEU A 602 -6.87 12.22 11.81
CA LEU A 602 -5.43 12.31 11.64
C LEU A 602 -4.86 13.45 12.52
N HIS A 603 -3.55 13.39 12.81
CA HIS A 603 -2.92 14.38 13.69
C HIS A 603 -2.74 15.75 13.03
N SER A 604 -2.78 16.79 13.84
CA SER A 604 -2.29 18.13 13.49
C SER A 604 -0.83 18.11 13.05
N PRO A 605 -0.31 19.17 12.42
CA PRO A 605 1.13 19.36 12.28
C PRO A 605 1.83 19.22 13.64
N THR A 606 3.02 18.57 13.63
CA THR A 606 3.81 18.38 14.86
C THR A 606 4.55 19.67 15.22
N LEU A 607 4.46 20.08 16.48
CA LEU A 607 5.19 21.19 17.05
C LEU A 607 6.21 20.65 18.06
N CYS A 608 7.51 20.87 17.82
CA CYS A 608 8.57 20.50 18.77
C CYS A 608 9.05 21.73 19.54
N LEU A 609 9.05 21.64 20.86
CA LEU A 609 9.34 22.69 21.82
C LEU A 609 10.52 22.29 22.68
N GLY A 610 11.41 23.23 23.00
CA GLY A 610 12.61 23.00 23.82
C GLY A 610 13.74 23.92 23.42
N GLU A 611 14.86 23.79 24.10
CA GLU A 611 16.07 24.55 23.74
C GLU A 611 16.80 23.84 22.60
N ALA A 612 17.16 24.61 21.57
CA ALA A 612 17.94 24.16 20.45
C ALA A 612 19.10 25.13 20.18
N ALA A 613 20.27 24.60 19.90
CA ALA A 613 21.39 25.35 19.40
C ALA A 613 21.28 25.51 17.89
N THR A 614 21.37 26.72 17.39
CA THR A 614 21.38 27.03 15.95
C THR A 614 22.79 27.45 15.55
N ILE A 615 23.39 26.73 14.61
CA ILE A 615 24.80 26.92 14.19
C ILE A 615 24.82 27.26 12.69
N ALA A 616 25.25 28.43 12.37
CA ALA A 616 25.47 28.91 11.00
C ALA A 616 26.96 28.81 10.62
N GLY A 617 27.27 29.17 9.37
CA GLY A 617 28.63 29.25 8.85
C GLY A 617 29.05 28.09 7.96
N THR A 618 30.31 28.05 7.58
CA THR A 618 30.88 27.06 6.66
C THR A 618 31.06 25.71 7.30
N TRP A 619 31.05 24.65 6.49
CA TRP A 619 31.39 23.30 6.91
C TRP A 619 32.90 23.07 6.97
N PRO A 620 33.46 22.29 7.91
CA PRO A 620 32.74 21.59 9.02
C PRO A 620 32.34 22.54 10.14
N ARG A 621 31.21 22.27 10.80
CA ARG A 621 30.69 23.03 11.93
C ARG A 621 31.14 22.41 13.25
N ARG A 622 31.31 23.24 14.28
CA ARG A 622 31.69 22.80 15.63
C ARG A 622 30.58 23.12 16.62
N TRP A 623 30.31 22.19 17.50
CA TRP A 623 29.36 22.36 18.59
C TRP A 623 29.84 21.65 19.84
N THR A 624 29.66 22.24 21.00
CA THR A 624 30.03 21.66 22.28
C THR A 624 28.79 21.32 23.07
N ALA A 625 28.67 20.06 23.47
CA ALA A 625 27.50 19.55 24.19
C ALA A 625 27.39 20.18 25.57
N PRO A 626 26.28 20.82 25.95
CA PRO A 626 26.12 21.41 27.30
C PRO A 626 25.91 20.33 28.35
N HIS A 627 25.35 19.18 28.02
CA HIS A 627 24.99 18.11 28.91
C HIS A 627 25.35 16.72 28.34
N ASN A 628 25.40 15.68 29.19
CA ASN A 628 25.37 14.30 28.70
C ASN A 628 24.00 13.99 28.09
N GLY A 629 23.95 13.28 26.99
CA GLY A 629 22.70 12.83 26.44
C GLY A 629 22.71 12.50 24.96
N ARG A 630 21.53 12.21 24.47
CA ARG A 630 21.22 12.07 23.04
C ARG A 630 20.79 13.43 22.51
N TYR A 631 21.17 13.69 21.29
CA TYR A 631 20.85 14.94 20.58
C TYR A 631 20.32 14.62 19.20
N ARG A 632 19.36 15.41 18.78
CA ARG A 632 18.80 15.40 17.44
C ARG A 632 19.33 16.58 16.67
N ALA A 633 19.91 16.32 15.49
CA ALA A 633 20.38 17.34 14.56
C ALA A 633 19.54 17.33 13.30
N LEU A 634 19.25 18.49 12.76
CA LEU A 634 18.59 18.70 11.47
C LEU A 634 19.14 19.97 10.80
N LEU A 635 18.85 20.10 9.51
CA LEU A 635 19.25 21.28 8.71
C LEU A 635 18.03 22.13 8.40
N HIS A 636 18.18 23.44 8.49
CA HIS A 636 17.28 24.36 7.82
C HIS A 636 17.72 24.47 6.37
N TYR A 637 16.81 24.31 5.42
CA TYR A 637 17.14 24.29 4.00
C TYR A 637 16.01 24.87 3.14
N ASP A 638 16.34 25.19 1.91
CA ASP A 638 15.39 25.46 0.82
C ASP A 638 15.81 24.60 -0.39
N ASN A 639 14.86 23.85 -0.97
CA ASN A 639 15.10 23.01 -2.14
C ASN A 639 14.03 23.26 -3.21
N PRO A 640 14.25 24.22 -4.13
CA PRO A 640 13.29 24.55 -5.18
C PRO A 640 13.25 23.51 -6.33
N HIS A 641 14.10 22.47 -6.31
CA HIS A 641 14.17 21.47 -7.37
C HIS A 641 13.00 20.51 -7.34
N GLY A 642 12.24 20.47 -8.43
CA GLY A 642 11.14 19.53 -8.66
C GLY A 642 9.86 19.84 -7.88
N PRO A 643 8.73 19.26 -8.29
CA PRO A 643 7.46 19.44 -7.61
C PRO A 643 7.34 18.55 -6.37
N ILE A 644 6.72 19.07 -5.33
CA ILE A 644 6.57 18.38 -4.04
C ILE A 644 5.68 17.13 -4.10
N ASN A 645 4.60 17.17 -4.85
CA ASN A 645 3.63 16.09 -4.93
C ASN A 645 4.09 14.88 -5.76
N THR A 646 5.02 15.07 -6.65
CA THR A 646 5.69 13.98 -7.37
C THR A 646 6.92 13.48 -6.64
N GLY A 647 7.42 14.24 -5.64
CA GLY A 647 8.51 13.90 -4.71
C GLY A 647 9.78 13.34 -5.38
N ILE A 648 9.94 13.57 -6.67
CA ILE A 648 11.01 12.97 -7.49
C ILE A 648 12.36 13.43 -7.04
N THR A 649 12.45 14.64 -6.52
CA THR A 649 13.72 15.25 -6.16
C THR A 649 13.88 15.44 -4.67
N ALA A 650 15.04 15.06 -4.18
CA ALA A 650 15.52 15.38 -2.85
C ALA A 650 17.03 15.53 -2.89
N ALA A 651 17.58 16.47 -2.15
CA ALA A 651 19.01 16.45 -1.86
C ALA A 651 19.28 15.45 -0.73
N VAL A 652 20.12 14.46 -0.99
CA VAL A 652 20.52 13.43 -0.03
C VAL A 652 21.98 13.65 0.34
N LYS A 653 22.22 13.98 1.58
CA LYS A 653 23.54 14.17 2.14
C LYS A 653 23.78 13.21 3.30
N ARG A 654 25.01 13.14 3.79
CA ARG A 654 25.38 12.42 5.00
C ARG A 654 26.03 13.39 5.97
N LEU A 655 25.54 13.42 7.19
CA LEU A 655 26.24 14.10 8.27
C LEU A 655 27.30 13.17 8.85
N SER A 656 28.54 13.57 8.76
CA SER A 656 29.68 13.01 9.50
C SER A 656 29.73 13.69 10.84
N ILE A 657 29.47 12.96 11.92
CA ILE A 657 29.46 13.49 13.31
C ILE A 657 30.54 12.78 14.10
N ARG A 658 31.53 13.55 14.56
CA ARG A 658 32.62 13.05 15.41
C ARG A 658 32.68 13.86 16.70
N CYS A 659 32.37 13.21 17.81
CA CYS A 659 32.37 13.83 19.14
C CYS A 659 33.58 13.34 19.96
N GLY A 660 34.58 14.17 20.13
CA GLY A 660 35.84 13.83 20.81
C GLY A 660 36.54 12.61 20.20
N ALA A 661 36.85 11.60 21.01
CA ALA A 661 37.48 10.34 20.58
C ALA A 661 36.49 9.25 20.18
N GLN A 662 35.16 9.54 20.10
CA GLN A 662 34.18 8.55 19.67
C GLN A 662 34.33 8.23 18.17
N PRO A 663 33.95 7.01 17.75
CA PRO A 663 33.88 6.68 16.33
C PRO A 663 33.00 7.67 15.55
N GLU A 664 33.42 7.99 14.36
CA GLU A 664 32.64 8.82 13.45
C GLU A 664 31.32 8.14 13.12
N GLN A 665 30.22 8.86 13.26
CA GLN A 665 28.92 8.46 12.75
C GLN A 665 28.68 9.12 11.41
N LEU A 666 28.30 8.33 10.41
CA LEU A 666 27.96 8.81 9.09
C LEU A 666 26.50 8.47 8.80
N VAL A 667 25.61 9.46 8.93
CA VAL A 667 24.15 9.28 8.93
C VAL A 667 23.51 10.09 7.80
N PRO A 668 22.54 9.51 7.06
CA PRO A 668 21.85 10.20 5.97
C PRO A 668 20.97 11.32 6.52
N ILE A 669 20.92 12.42 5.77
CA ILE A 669 20.03 13.53 5.97
C ILE A 669 19.42 13.91 4.62
N VAL A 670 18.10 14.06 4.58
CA VAL A 670 17.34 14.21 3.33
C VAL A 670 16.60 15.54 3.36
N MET A 671 16.69 16.25 2.26
CA MET A 671 16.08 17.56 2.03
C MET A 671 15.20 17.48 0.78
N PRO A 672 13.95 16.97 0.90
CA PRO A 672 13.01 16.93 -0.21
C PRO A 672 12.71 18.30 -0.77
N HIS A 673 12.14 18.36 -1.98
CA HIS A 673 11.62 19.60 -2.52
C HIS A 673 10.81 20.38 -1.48
N SER A 674 11.02 21.69 -1.41
CA SER A 674 10.33 22.58 -0.48
C SER A 674 9.85 23.84 -1.17
N VAL A 675 8.80 24.46 -0.60
CA VAL A 675 8.38 25.81 -0.90
C VAL A 675 8.80 26.67 0.29
N GLY A 676 9.89 27.43 0.11
CA GLY A 676 10.55 28.19 1.17
C GLY A 676 11.32 27.32 2.17
N SER A 677 11.86 27.96 3.20
CA SER A 677 12.72 27.30 4.20
C SER A 677 11.94 26.25 5.00
N LYS A 678 12.51 25.05 5.09
CA LYS A 678 11.99 23.90 5.83
C LYS A 678 13.07 23.28 6.71
N ARG A 679 12.67 22.32 7.55
CA ARG A 679 13.56 21.45 8.32
C ARG A 679 13.72 20.13 7.56
N SER A 680 14.97 19.64 7.46
CA SER A 680 15.31 18.36 6.85
C SER A 680 14.82 17.17 7.71
N THR A 681 15.00 15.96 7.22
CA THR A 681 15.00 14.78 8.10
C THR A 681 16.05 14.96 9.18
N SER A 682 15.88 14.26 10.29
CA SER A 682 16.73 14.43 11.47
C SER A 682 17.64 13.21 11.71
N VAL A 683 18.76 13.45 12.39
CA VAL A 683 19.69 12.40 12.79
C VAL A 683 19.92 12.47 14.30
N VAL A 684 20.14 11.32 14.92
CA VAL A 684 20.36 11.23 16.36
C VAL A 684 21.77 10.76 16.66
N PHE A 685 22.43 11.45 17.60
CA PHE A 685 23.76 11.10 18.07
C PHE A 685 23.89 11.31 19.58
N SER A 686 24.94 10.75 20.18
CA SER A 686 25.22 10.89 21.61
C SER A 686 26.46 11.74 21.85
N ALA A 687 26.42 12.62 22.87
CA ALA A 687 27.57 13.41 23.30
C ALA A 687 27.64 13.52 24.83
N LYS A 688 28.87 13.64 25.39
CA LYS A 688 29.10 13.93 26.76
C LYS A 688 29.16 15.43 27.01
N ALA A 689 28.82 15.88 28.21
CA ALA A 689 28.96 17.28 28.61
C ALA A 689 30.35 17.80 28.33
N ARG A 690 30.45 19.00 27.80
CA ARG A 690 31.70 19.68 27.40
C ARG A 690 32.47 19.01 26.26
N GLN A 691 31.90 17.97 25.62
CA GLN A 691 32.50 17.32 24.47
C GLN A 691 32.22 18.13 23.21
N THR A 692 33.28 18.48 22.48
CA THR A 692 33.14 19.14 21.18
C THR A 692 32.94 18.12 20.10
N CYS A 693 31.87 18.31 19.32
CA CYS A 693 31.54 17.56 18.10
C CYS A 693 31.94 18.36 16.88
N VAL A 694 32.59 17.72 15.93
CA VAL A 694 32.85 18.21 14.59
C VAL A 694 31.85 17.58 13.64
N ILE A 695 31.09 18.39 12.94
CA ILE A 695 30.00 17.95 12.08
C ILE A 695 30.31 18.43 10.66
N ALA A 696 30.44 17.50 9.73
CA ALA A 696 30.71 17.77 8.32
C ALA A 696 29.59 17.23 7.45
N LEU A 697 29.45 17.77 6.26
CA LEU A 697 28.46 17.36 5.27
C LEU A 697 29.18 16.70 4.09
N GLN A 698 28.67 15.53 3.68
CA GLN A 698 29.16 14.75 2.54
C GLN A 698 28.00 14.39 1.62
N ASP A 699 28.28 14.14 0.34
CA ASP A 699 27.27 13.63 -0.58
C ASP A 699 26.83 12.22 -0.22
N GLY A 700 25.54 11.95 -0.35
CA GLY A 700 24.92 10.66 -0.15
C GLY A 700 24.41 10.03 -1.45
N ALA A 701 24.05 8.76 -1.40
CA ALA A 701 23.36 8.12 -2.51
C ALA A 701 22.02 8.81 -2.75
N ASN A 702 21.69 9.09 -4.01
CA ASN A 702 20.43 9.72 -4.38
C ASN A 702 19.69 8.83 -5.39
N MET A 703 18.44 8.52 -5.10
CA MET A 703 17.57 7.70 -5.96
C MET A 703 16.95 8.50 -7.11
N SER A 704 17.22 9.80 -7.21
CA SER A 704 16.81 10.65 -8.34
C SER A 704 17.56 10.36 -9.64
N ASP A 705 18.39 9.33 -9.71
CA ASP A 705 19.08 8.89 -10.94
C ASP A 705 18.18 8.13 -11.90
N LEU A 706 17.02 8.66 -12.15
CA LEU A 706 16.01 8.15 -13.08
C LEU A 706 16.10 8.93 -14.40
N ARG A 707 17.14 8.70 -15.18
CA ARG A 707 17.44 9.45 -16.40
C ARG A 707 16.35 9.46 -17.45
N HIS A 708 15.53 8.43 -17.50
CA HIS A 708 14.40 8.36 -18.42
C HIS A 708 13.22 9.25 -18.01
N PHE A 709 13.18 9.72 -16.78
CA PHE A 709 12.26 10.77 -16.34
C PHE A 709 12.89 12.17 -16.47
N ALA A 710 13.53 12.44 -17.60
CA ALA A 710 14.28 13.67 -17.84
C ALA A 710 13.50 14.96 -17.58
N ARG A 711 12.19 14.96 -17.79
CA ARG A 711 11.31 16.08 -17.46
C ARG A 711 11.43 16.51 -15.99
N TYR A 712 11.64 15.57 -15.10
CA TYR A 712 11.72 15.80 -13.66
C TYR A 712 13.15 15.93 -13.15
N THR A 713 14.07 15.20 -13.75
CA THR A 713 15.48 15.12 -13.30
C THR A 713 16.45 15.92 -14.17
N GLY A 714 15.99 16.53 -15.27
CA GLY A 714 16.86 17.13 -16.26
C GLY A 714 17.75 16.12 -17.03
N GLY A 715 17.51 14.83 -16.83
CA GLY A 715 18.33 13.73 -17.36
C GLY A 715 19.58 13.48 -16.52
N GLU A 716 19.72 14.15 -15.39
CA GLU A 716 20.83 14.00 -14.45
C GLU A 716 20.32 13.43 -13.13
N GLY A 717 21.11 12.59 -12.50
CA GLY A 717 20.75 11.94 -11.24
C GLY A 717 21.97 11.49 -10.45
N GLY A 718 21.73 10.74 -9.38
CA GLY A 718 22.75 10.19 -8.50
C GLY A 718 23.38 11.22 -7.55
N ALA A 719 24.37 10.77 -6.78
CA ALA A 719 24.99 11.54 -5.70
C ALA A 719 25.61 12.88 -6.17
N LYS A 720 26.11 12.94 -7.39
CA LYS A 720 26.73 14.12 -7.99
C LYS A 720 25.84 14.83 -9.00
N GLY A 721 24.60 14.38 -9.18
CA GLY A 721 23.65 15.02 -10.08
C GLY A 721 23.28 16.41 -9.64
N ALA A 722 22.94 17.30 -10.57
CA ALA A 722 22.56 18.68 -10.30
C ALA A 722 21.39 18.82 -9.32
N LEU A 723 20.48 17.82 -9.31
CA LEU A 723 19.32 17.80 -8.42
C LEU A 723 19.64 17.33 -6.99
N ASN A 724 20.87 16.86 -6.72
CA ASN A 724 21.30 16.51 -5.35
C ASN A 724 21.84 17.75 -4.61
N ALA A 725 21.17 18.87 -4.77
CA ALA A 725 21.52 20.17 -4.18
C ALA A 725 20.33 20.77 -3.44
N ALA A 726 20.64 21.54 -2.41
CA ALA A 726 19.69 22.39 -1.68
C ALA A 726 20.46 23.57 -1.08
N ASP A 727 19.79 24.68 -0.88
CA ASP A 727 20.34 25.81 -0.14
C ASP A 727 20.29 25.48 1.36
N ILE A 728 21.46 25.14 1.93
CA ILE A 728 21.58 24.67 3.31
C ILE A 728 21.94 25.85 4.22
N GLY A 729 21.00 26.21 5.06
CA GLY A 729 21.13 27.23 6.08
C GLY A 729 21.76 26.71 7.38
N ALA A 730 21.11 26.93 8.50
CA ALA A 730 21.62 26.57 9.82
C ALA A 730 21.51 25.05 10.12
N LEU A 731 22.41 24.56 10.96
CA LEU A 731 22.31 23.31 11.67
C LEU A 731 21.63 23.56 13.02
N GLU A 732 20.52 22.89 13.28
CA GLU A 732 19.81 22.92 14.55
C GLU A 732 20.15 21.66 15.34
N ILE A 733 20.50 21.79 16.63
CA ILE A 733 20.77 20.68 17.53
C ILE A 733 19.94 20.85 18.79
N ALA A 734 19.08 19.91 19.07
CA ALA A 734 18.26 19.85 20.27
C ALA A 734 18.55 18.59 21.09
N ARG A 735 18.44 18.67 22.42
CA ARG A 735 18.60 17.51 23.28
C ARG A 735 17.32 16.69 23.33
N GLU A 736 17.43 15.41 23.03
CA GLU A 736 16.31 14.46 23.14
C GLU A 736 16.02 14.08 24.60
N ARG A 737 14.81 13.64 24.82
CA ARG A 737 14.34 13.08 26.09
C ARG A 737 14.97 11.73 26.39
#